data_fb04494d710db2fd991c934da161a3a9
#
_entry.id   fb04494d710db2fd991c934da161a3a9
#
_cell.length_a   1.000
_cell.length_b   1.000
_cell.length_c   1.000
_cell.angle_alpha   90.00
_cell.angle_beta   90.00
_cell.angle_gamma   90.00
#
_symmetry.space_group_name_H-M   'P 1'
#
loop_
_entity.id
_entity.type
_entity.pdbx_description
1 polymer ?
#
loop_
_entity_poly.entity_id
_entity_poly.type
_entity_poly.pdbx_seq_one_letter_code
_entity_poly.pdbx_strand_id
1 'polypeptide(L)'
;MTTIRRRILPSVGRSLLALPLVALAHPALAEDDDAAPREPIVVTGRGLSEGPATPAYDVQTIARDKLVSSASGRIEDVLASVAGFQQFRRSDSRSSNPSNQGVTLRALGGNASSRAQVLLDGVPVANPFFGYIPLSALTPDRLGSVRVTRGGGMGAFGTGAVSGTIEMESASPDELGPVSAEALVNNRGETQGSLTVAPRLGEGFVVAGVQWDRGQGFWTTPKDQRVAATARAKYESLSGSLRAVAPLTDNIEVQASGLVYDDARTLRFKGADSTSSGQQGSLRFVGRGDWQFDVLGFVQAQDFSNIVISSTSYKKTLDQAKTPTLAVGGKAELRPPVGENHVLRIGTDVKLSRGNLVEAPYSAVTGLATAFRKAGGRQSDLGFYIEDDWTIGQFVLTAGGRLDRWTITDGYYHQVNPAGVVTQDTRYADRDGWNANGRGGIVWNAGTAVSLRAAAYTGLRLPTLNELYRPFVVFPITTNANAGLKPERLRGYEAGVDFHPSEALNLSITAFDNYLKDAIANVTLSSTVRERQNVDSIHARGIEASADLKLGKVDLSGSLSWTDAKVKATAAQIALDGMRPAQVPKLAASGTVAWAPADGWRLAATLRRTGAQYEDDLQVDTLPAATTLDLYAQVPITRFASLVLRAENLTDETIVTRNAGGSMDLGQPRTLWAGFKLGLN
;
A
#
# COMPACT_ATOMS: atom_id res chain seq x y z
N MET A 1 10.88 -40.95 1.83
CA MET A 1 11.26 -40.46 3.16
C MET A 1 12.36 -39.42 2.98
N THR A 2 12.06 -38.17 2.89
CA THR A 2 13.04 -37.11 2.69
C THR A 2 12.89 -36.18 3.88
N THR A 3 13.87 -36.21 4.73
CA THR A 3 13.98 -35.51 5.99
C THR A 3 13.97 -34.01 5.74
N ILE A 4 12.90 -33.33 6.10
CA ILE A 4 12.83 -31.85 6.15
C ILE A 4 13.73 -31.45 7.33
N ARG A 5 14.92 -30.95 7.01
CA ARG A 5 15.73 -30.22 7.99
C ARG A 5 14.90 -29.01 8.45
N ARG A 6 14.46 -29.07 9.71
CA ARG A 6 14.07 -27.89 10.47
C ARG A 6 15.22 -26.89 10.35
N ARG A 7 15.12 -25.89 9.52
CA ARG A 7 15.92 -24.68 9.71
C ARG A 7 15.41 -24.06 11.01
N ILE A 8 16.15 -24.30 12.07
CA ILE A 8 16.13 -23.47 13.26
C ILE A 8 16.27 -22.04 12.79
N LEU A 9 15.35 -21.19 13.22
CA LEU A 9 15.42 -19.74 13.07
C LEU A 9 16.87 -19.30 13.30
N PRO A 10 17.48 -18.57 12.37
CA PRO A 10 18.74 -17.93 12.70
C PRO A 10 18.44 -17.07 13.92
N SER A 11 19.27 -17.19 14.92
CA SER A 11 19.24 -16.38 16.13
C SER A 11 19.30 -14.90 15.70
N VAL A 12 18.13 -14.32 15.48
CA VAL A 12 17.96 -12.87 15.58
C VAL A 12 18.34 -12.59 17.02
N GLY A 13 19.46 -11.90 17.19
CA GLY A 13 19.97 -11.54 18.49
C GLY A 13 18.80 -11.03 19.32
N ARG A 14 18.61 -11.63 20.47
CA ARG A 14 17.64 -11.26 21.51
C ARG A 14 17.94 -9.85 22.00
N SER A 15 17.62 -8.86 21.20
CA SER A 15 17.30 -7.52 21.66
C SER A 15 15.77 -7.46 21.67
N LEU A 16 15.17 -8.22 22.57
CA LEU A 16 13.90 -7.85 23.17
C LEU A 16 14.13 -6.44 23.72
N LEU A 17 13.66 -5.42 22.99
CA LEU A 17 13.29 -4.16 23.58
C LEU A 17 12.16 -4.51 24.56
N ALA A 18 12.56 -4.84 25.79
CA ALA A 18 11.66 -4.83 26.92
C ALA A 18 11.20 -3.36 27.02
N LEU A 19 10.03 -3.08 26.44
CA LEU A 19 9.28 -1.91 26.86
C LEU A 19 9.03 -2.12 28.34
N PRO A 20 9.51 -1.22 29.24
CA PRO A 20 9.11 -1.27 30.62
C PRO A 20 7.59 -1.06 30.64
N LEU A 21 6.84 -2.04 31.13
CA LEU A 21 5.49 -1.83 31.63
C LEU A 21 5.66 -0.85 32.79
N VAL A 22 5.55 0.43 32.52
CA VAL A 22 5.40 1.43 33.57
C VAL A 22 4.02 1.19 34.14
N ALA A 23 3.98 0.49 35.27
CA ALA A 23 2.81 0.47 36.14
C ALA A 23 2.62 1.92 36.60
N LEU A 24 1.71 2.65 35.95
CA LEU A 24 1.21 3.94 36.45
C LEU A 24 0.45 3.68 37.74
N ALA A 25 1.15 3.80 38.88
CA ALA A 25 0.52 3.97 40.15
C ALA A 25 -0.28 5.27 40.08
N HIS A 26 -1.60 5.19 40.18
CA HIS A 26 -2.47 6.33 40.31
C HIS A 26 -2.21 6.96 41.68
N PRO A 27 -1.85 8.25 41.77
CA PRO A 27 -2.04 8.97 43.02
C PRO A 27 -3.55 9.13 43.19
N ALA A 28 -4.07 8.66 44.32
CA ALA A 28 -5.41 9.01 44.78
C ALA A 28 -5.45 10.51 45.00
N LEU A 29 -6.03 11.25 44.09
CA LEU A 29 -6.42 12.64 44.28
C LEU A 29 -7.79 12.65 44.94
N ALA A 30 -7.93 13.46 45.98
CA ALA A 30 -9.17 13.67 46.72
C ALA A 30 -10.28 14.14 45.75
N GLU A 31 -11.46 13.55 45.88
CA GLU A 31 -12.69 13.99 45.22
C GLU A 31 -13.02 15.42 45.72
N ASP A 32 -13.01 16.38 44.81
CA ASP A 32 -13.72 17.65 44.94
C ASP A 32 -15.11 17.45 44.31
N ASP A 33 -16.09 17.36 45.15
CA ASP A 33 -17.51 17.15 44.85
C ASP A 33 -18.16 18.49 44.48
N ASP A 34 -17.99 19.00 43.28
CA ASP A 34 -18.86 20.00 42.61
C ASP A 34 -18.47 20.25 41.14
N ALA A 35 -18.43 19.22 40.33
CA ALA A 35 -18.31 19.38 38.89
C ALA A 35 -19.58 18.88 38.18
N ALA A 36 -20.15 19.74 37.35
CA ALA A 36 -21.21 19.31 36.40
C ALA A 36 -20.83 18.01 35.70
N PRO A 37 -21.78 17.10 35.39
CA PRO A 37 -21.48 15.82 34.76
C PRO A 37 -20.75 16.07 33.42
N ARG A 38 -19.46 15.78 33.44
CA ARG A 38 -18.63 15.82 32.23
C ARG A 38 -19.09 14.67 31.34
N GLU A 39 -19.40 14.95 30.08
CA GLU A 39 -19.66 13.90 29.13
C GLU A 39 -18.43 12.97 29.05
N PRO A 40 -18.61 11.66 29.18
CA PRO A 40 -17.49 10.73 29.15
C PRO A 40 -16.81 10.81 27.78
N ILE A 41 -15.46 10.92 27.76
CA ILE A 41 -14.69 10.93 26.55
C ILE A 41 -14.81 9.57 25.86
N VAL A 42 -15.32 9.58 24.66
CA VAL A 42 -15.30 8.41 23.80
C VAL A 42 -13.90 8.28 23.21
N VAL A 43 -13.09 7.38 23.75
CA VAL A 43 -11.78 7.02 23.21
C VAL A 43 -11.97 6.33 21.87
N THR A 44 -11.59 7.00 20.80
CA THR A 44 -11.86 6.51 19.43
C THR A 44 -10.71 5.70 18.84
N GLY A 45 -9.50 5.95 19.31
CA GLY A 45 -8.29 5.41 18.70
C GLY A 45 -7.99 5.97 17.31
N ARG A 46 -8.68 7.01 16.87
CA ARG A 46 -8.50 7.65 15.56
C ARG A 46 -7.68 8.93 15.67
N GLY A 47 -7.24 9.44 14.51
CA GLY A 47 -6.65 10.77 14.43
C GLY A 47 -7.66 11.89 14.66
N LEU A 48 -7.25 13.11 14.36
CA LEU A 48 -8.16 14.24 14.28
C LEU A 48 -9.15 14.03 13.13
N SER A 49 -10.35 14.58 13.26
CA SER A 49 -11.38 14.52 12.21
C SER A 49 -10.89 15.19 10.92
N GLU A 50 -11.49 14.79 9.80
CA GLU A 50 -11.23 15.43 8.51
C GLU A 50 -11.70 16.89 8.52
N GLY A 51 -11.03 17.71 7.69
CA GLY A 51 -11.48 19.08 7.46
C GLY A 51 -12.71 19.15 6.54
N PRO A 52 -13.49 20.22 6.62
CA PRO A 52 -14.71 20.39 5.82
C PRO A 52 -14.45 20.46 4.32
N ALA A 53 -13.23 20.80 3.89
CA ALA A 53 -12.84 20.86 2.49
C ALA A 53 -12.24 19.54 1.94
N THR A 54 -12.18 18.47 2.74
CA THR A 54 -11.75 17.15 2.25
C THR A 54 -12.49 16.73 0.97
N PRO A 55 -13.81 16.96 0.80
CA PRO A 55 -14.53 16.66 -0.42
C PRO A 55 -14.14 17.51 -1.65
N ALA A 56 -13.29 18.53 -1.53
CA ALA A 56 -12.77 19.25 -2.70
C ALA A 56 -11.89 18.37 -3.58
N TYR A 57 -11.31 17.34 -3.00
CA TYR A 57 -10.49 16.33 -3.69
C TYR A 57 -11.31 15.06 -3.94
N ASP A 58 -10.89 14.27 -4.93
CA ASP A 58 -11.52 12.96 -5.18
C ASP A 58 -11.11 11.97 -4.08
N VAL A 59 -11.99 11.83 -3.10
CA VAL A 59 -11.81 10.95 -1.94
C VAL A 59 -12.82 9.81 -1.98
N GLN A 60 -12.36 8.58 -1.75
CA GLN A 60 -13.21 7.41 -1.61
C GLN A 60 -12.87 6.67 -0.32
N THR A 61 -13.87 6.46 0.54
CA THR A 61 -13.73 5.70 1.78
C THR A 61 -14.37 4.33 1.61
N ILE A 62 -13.61 3.28 1.94
CA ILE A 62 -14.07 1.90 1.98
C ILE A 62 -14.37 1.56 3.44
N ALA A 63 -15.63 1.35 3.76
CA ALA A 63 -16.08 0.98 5.08
C ALA A 63 -15.77 -0.49 5.41
N ARG A 64 -15.80 -0.83 6.71
CA ARG A 64 -15.43 -2.16 7.21
C ARG A 64 -16.22 -3.31 6.58
N ASP A 65 -17.52 -3.15 6.36
CA ASP A 65 -18.36 -4.18 5.75
C ASP A 65 -17.87 -4.60 4.36
N LYS A 66 -17.38 -3.65 3.54
CA LYS A 66 -16.75 -3.92 2.25
C LYS A 66 -15.37 -4.57 2.42
N LEU A 67 -14.60 -4.15 3.43
CA LEU A 67 -13.26 -4.71 3.72
C LEU A 67 -13.35 -6.21 4.03
N VAL A 68 -14.27 -6.61 4.91
CA VAL A 68 -14.37 -7.99 5.41
C VAL A 68 -15.19 -8.93 4.52
N SER A 69 -15.84 -8.41 3.46
CA SER A 69 -16.60 -9.20 2.47
C SER A 69 -15.84 -9.44 1.16
N SER A 70 -14.55 -9.14 1.11
CA SER A 70 -13.68 -9.50 -0.02
C SER A 70 -13.47 -11.02 -0.09
N ALA A 71 -13.64 -11.60 -1.28
CA ALA A 71 -13.48 -13.04 -1.48
C ALA A 71 -12.06 -13.54 -1.20
N SER A 72 -11.04 -12.76 -1.54
CA SER A 72 -9.64 -13.13 -1.30
C SER A 72 -9.17 -12.89 0.14
N GLY A 73 -9.85 -12.00 0.89
CA GLY A 73 -9.36 -11.50 2.17
C GLY A 73 -8.05 -10.71 2.07
N ARG A 74 -7.76 -10.12 0.89
CA ARG A 74 -6.53 -9.36 0.60
C ARG A 74 -6.84 -7.90 0.38
N ILE A 75 -5.96 -7.03 0.90
CA ILE A 75 -6.16 -5.58 0.83
C ILE A 75 -6.06 -5.06 -0.61
N GLU A 76 -5.19 -5.64 -1.43
CA GLU A 76 -5.05 -5.26 -2.83
C GLU A 76 -6.32 -5.49 -3.65
N ASP A 77 -7.08 -6.56 -3.36
CA ASP A 77 -8.35 -6.83 -4.03
C ASP A 77 -9.46 -5.88 -3.58
N VAL A 78 -9.43 -5.48 -2.31
CA VAL A 78 -10.32 -4.43 -1.81
C VAL A 78 -10.00 -3.11 -2.50
N LEU A 79 -8.74 -2.74 -2.57
CA LEU A 79 -8.27 -1.51 -3.24
C LEU A 79 -8.55 -1.54 -4.75
N ALA A 80 -8.58 -2.71 -5.39
CA ALA A 80 -8.95 -2.85 -6.80
C ALA A 80 -10.42 -2.45 -7.10
N SER A 81 -11.27 -2.29 -6.07
CA SER A 81 -12.61 -1.70 -6.21
C SER A 81 -12.61 -0.17 -6.26
N VAL A 82 -11.47 0.47 -6.03
CA VAL A 82 -11.31 1.93 -6.07
C VAL A 82 -10.98 2.37 -7.49
N ALA A 83 -11.74 3.33 -8.03
CA ALA A 83 -11.47 3.87 -9.35
C ALA A 83 -10.05 4.42 -9.44
N GLY A 84 -9.31 4.07 -10.50
CA GLY A 84 -7.96 4.54 -10.74
C GLY A 84 -6.86 3.83 -9.93
N PHE A 85 -7.18 2.91 -9.01
CA PHE A 85 -6.17 2.12 -8.30
C PHE A 85 -5.49 1.11 -9.23
N GLN A 86 -4.18 0.99 -9.11
CA GLN A 86 -3.37 0.04 -9.86
C GLN A 86 -2.25 -0.52 -8.99
N GLN A 87 -2.13 -1.85 -9.02
CA GLN A 87 -1.00 -2.57 -8.47
C GLN A 87 -0.06 -2.95 -9.61
N PHE A 88 1.24 -2.82 -9.39
CA PHE A 88 2.25 -3.26 -10.33
C PHE A 88 2.11 -4.77 -10.61
N ARG A 89 2.09 -5.15 -11.89
CA ARG A 89 1.89 -6.54 -12.37
C ARG A 89 0.57 -7.20 -12.02
N ARG A 90 -0.43 -6.48 -11.50
CA ARG A 90 -1.75 -7.02 -11.15
C ARG A 90 -1.72 -8.48 -10.63
N SER A 91 -0.74 -8.75 -9.76
CA SER A 91 -0.51 -10.07 -9.17
C SER A 91 -0.96 -10.05 -7.71
N ASP A 92 -1.65 -11.09 -7.31
CA ASP A 92 -2.00 -11.37 -5.92
C ASP A 92 -0.75 -11.41 -5.03
N SER A 93 -0.83 -10.87 -3.82
CA SER A 93 0.28 -10.83 -2.88
C SER A 93 0.81 -12.22 -2.50
N ARG A 94 0.05 -13.31 -2.65
CA ARG A 94 0.49 -14.70 -2.44
C ARG A 94 1.38 -15.21 -3.57
N SER A 95 1.27 -14.69 -4.78
CA SER A 95 1.93 -15.19 -5.98
C SER A 95 2.95 -14.25 -6.61
N SER A 96 3.07 -13.02 -6.11
CA SER A 96 4.04 -12.04 -6.59
C SER A 96 5.28 -11.97 -5.69
N ASN A 97 6.41 -11.55 -6.26
CA ASN A 97 7.57 -11.20 -5.45
C ASN A 97 7.24 -9.97 -4.58
N PRO A 98 7.57 -9.96 -3.27
CA PRO A 98 7.31 -8.80 -2.41
C PRO A 98 7.80 -7.48 -2.98
N SER A 99 8.99 -7.44 -3.58
CA SER A 99 9.56 -6.22 -4.18
C SER A 99 8.83 -5.72 -5.44
N ASN A 100 7.80 -6.44 -5.93
CA ASN A 100 6.97 -6.04 -7.07
C ASN A 100 5.59 -5.49 -6.63
N GLN A 101 5.38 -5.21 -5.35
CA GLN A 101 4.09 -4.76 -4.81
C GLN A 101 4.02 -3.22 -4.71
N GLY A 102 4.33 -2.52 -5.79
CA GLY A 102 4.12 -1.08 -5.91
C GLY A 102 2.67 -0.74 -6.19
N VAL A 103 2.18 0.37 -5.63
CA VAL A 103 0.83 0.90 -5.85
C VAL A 103 0.86 2.29 -6.44
N THR A 104 -0.07 2.58 -7.33
CA THR A 104 -0.25 3.89 -7.95
C THR A 104 -1.73 4.18 -8.19
N LEU A 105 -2.05 5.44 -8.43
CA LEU A 105 -3.39 5.91 -8.78
C LEU A 105 -3.32 6.67 -10.11
N ARG A 106 -4.45 6.75 -10.82
CA ARG A 106 -4.61 7.57 -12.04
C ARG A 106 -3.59 7.30 -13.15
N ALA A 107 -3.20 6.03 -13.31
CA ALA A 107 -2.40 5.59 -14.46
C ALA A 107 -1.06 6.31 -14.66
N LEU A 108 -0.43 6.80 -13.61
CA LEU A 108 0.87 7.48 -13.66
C LEU A 108 2.06 6.54 -13.90
N GLY A 109 1.80 5.32 -14.41
CA GLY A 109 2.80 4.33 -14.77
C GLY A 109 2.95 3.23 -13.73
N GLY A 110 3.09 1.99 -14.20
CA GLY A 110 3.41 0.82 -13.38
C GLY A 110 4.88 0.83 -12.98
N ASN A 111 5.16 0.86 -11.67
CA ASN A 111 6.50 0.69 -11.13
C ASN A 111 6.43 -0.19 -9.87
N ALA A 112 7.48 -0.97 -9.63
CA ALA A 112 7.64 -1.72 -8.40
C ALA A 112 7.75 -0.82 -7.16
N SER A 113 8.27 0.40 -7.32
CA SER A 113 8.25 1.46 -6.30
C SER A 113 6.91 2.21 -6.35
N SER A 114 6.26 2.36 -5.20
CA SER A 114 4.96 3.03 -5.13
C SER A 114 5.03 4.52 -5.49
N ARG A 115 3.97 5.01 -6.13
CA ARG A 115 3.70 6.43 -6.34
C ARG A 115 2.57 6.96 -5.47
N ALA A 116 1.80 6.09 -4.85
CA ALA A 116 0.89 6.45 -3.78
C ALA A 116 1.58 6.27 -2.42
N GLN A 117 1.31 7.18 -1.50
CA GLN A 117 1.69 7.06 -0.10
C GLN A 117 0.68 6.15 0.60
N VAL A 118 1.16 5.10 1.27
CA VAL A 118 0.30 4.19 2.05
C VAL A 118 0.63 4.33 3.52
N LEU A 119 -0.39 4.62 4.31
CA LEU A 119 -0.29 4.84 5.76
C LEU A 119 -1.16 3.81 6.50
N LEU A 120 -0.66 3.27 7.60
CA LEU A 120 -1.42 2.51 8.59
C LEU A 120 -1.40 3.29 9.91
N ASP A 121 -2.57 3.72 10.39
CA ASP A 121 -2.71 4.56 11.58
C ASP A 121 -1.78 5.81 11.55
N GLY A 122 -1.57 6.37 10.36
CA GLY A 122 -0.70 7.53 10.11
C GLY A 122 0.78 7.21 9.89
N VAL A 123 1.22 5.95 9.99
CA VAL A 123 2.60 5.53 9.80
C VAL A 123 2.84 5.05 8.37
N PRO A 124 3.86 5.58 7.62
CA PRO A 124 4.22 5.07 6.31
C PRO A 124 4.66 3.61 6.35
N VAL A 125 4.08 2.75 5.48
CA VAL A 125 4.37 1.30 5.47
C VAL A 125 5.32 0.87 4.35
N ALA A 126 5.62 1.75 3.39
CA ALA A 126 6.49 1.43 2.26
C ALA A 126 7.91 1.04 2.70
N ASN A 127 8.49 0.02 2.02
CA ASN A 127 9.87 -0.38 2.27
C ASN A 127 10.85 0.75 1.95
N PRO A 128 11.75 1.15 2.88
CA PRO A 128 12.62 2.31 2.71
C PRO A 128 13.65 2.19 1.57
N PHE A 129 14.04 0.97 1.15
CA PHE A 129 15.00 0.75 0.07
C PHE A 129 14.34 0.61 -1.30
N PHE A 130 13.23 -0.14 -1.38
CA PHE A 130 12.58 -0.49 -2.65
C PHE A 130 11.34 0.35 -2.95
N GLY A 131 10.63 0.84 -1.93
CA GLY A 131 9.36 1.56 -2.09
C GLY A 131 8.14 0.66 -2.35
N TYR A 132 8.24 -0.67 -2.19
CA TYR A 132 7.07 -1.55 -2.26
C TYR A 132 6.25 -1.53 -0.96
N ILE A 133 5.00 -1.96 -1.04
CA ILE A 133 4.09 -2.09 0.10
C ILE A 133 4.03 -3.56 0.53
N PRO A 134 4.22 -3.92 1.82
CA PRO A 134 4.10 -5.29 2.33
C PRO A 134 2.61 -5.68 2.46
N LEU A 135 1.91 -5.87 1.33
CA LEU A 135 0.46 -6.07 1.28
C LEU A 135 0.00 -7.28 2.09
N SER A 136 0.80 -8.34 2.18
CA SER A 136 0.49 -9.54 3.00
C SER A 136 0.40 -9.27 4.49
N ALA A 137 1.00 -8.17 4.99
CA ALA A 137 0.94 -7.76 6.39
C ALA A 137 -0.28 -6.89 6.71
N LEU A 138 -0.95 -6.31 5.69
CA LEU A 138 -2.06 -5.36 5.81
C LEU A 138 -3.39 -6.11 5.60
N THR A 139 -3.92 -6.69 6.66
CA THR A 139 -5.08 -7.58 6.57
C THR A 139 -6.40 -6.83 6.76
N PRO A 140 -7.37 -6.96 5.82
CA PRO A 140 -8.64 -6.22 5.87
C PRO A 140 -9.47 -6.44 7.13
N ASP A 141 -9.40 -7.62 7.74
CA ASP A 141 -10.15 -7.97 8.95
C ASP A 141 -9.74 -7.16 10.20
N ARG A 142 -8.53 -6.58 10.20
CA ARG A 142 -8.03 -5.70 11.27
C ARG A 142 -8.30 -4.21 11.03
N LEU A 143 -8.84 -3.85 9.87
CA LEU A 143 -9.11 -2.47 9.48
C LEU A 143 -10.57 -2.07 9.74
N GLY A 144 -10.78 -0.86 10.23
CA GLY A 144 -12.09 -0.22 10.33
C GLY A 144 -12.48 0.49 9.06
N SER A 145 -11.52 1.16 8.43
CA SER A 145 -11.73 1.88 7.17
C SER A 145 -10.45 1.99 6.34
N VAL A 146 -10.63 2.24 5.04
CA VAL A 146 -9.55 2.64 4.13
C VAL A 146 -10.01 3.85 3.35
N ARG A 147 -9.27 4.94 3.44
CA ARG A 147 -9.52 6.15 2.67
C ARG A 147 -8.47 6.32 1.59
N VAL A 148 -8.93 6.56 0.37
CA VAL A 148 -8.09 6.83 -0.79
C VAL A 148 -8.35 8.24 -1.27
N THR A 149 -7.34 9.11 -1.15
CA THR A 149 -7.34 10.48 -1.68
C THR A 149 -6.46 10.53 -2.90
N ARG A 150 -7.01 10.94 -4.04
CA ARG A 150 -6.27 11.05 -5.29
C ARG A 150 -5.61 12.41 -5.42
N GLY A 151 -4.50 12.48 -6.16
CA GLY A 151 -3.74 13.72 -6.38
C GLY A 151 -2.55 13.88 -5.43
N GLY A 152 -1.90 15.05 -5.47
CA GLY A 152 -0.70 15.31 -4.67
C GLY A 152 -0.98 15.41 -3.18
N GLY A 153 -0.14 14.76 -2.35
CA GLY A 153 -0.24 14.80 -0.90
C GLY A 153 0.32 16.09 -0.30
N MET A 154 -0.45 16.71 0.60
CA MET A 154 -0.04 17.93 1.34
C MET A 154 0.09 17.71 2.84
N GLY A 155 -0.57 16.70 3.38
CA GLY A 155 -0.46 16.36 4.80
C GLY A 155 0.91 15.78 5.18
N ALA A 156 1.00 15.26 6.39
CA ALA A 156 2.21 14.65 6.90
C ALA A 156 2.74 13.54 5.97
N PHE A 157 4.06 13.49 5.79
CA PHE A 157 4.77 12.57 4.88
C PHE A 157 4.38 12.72 3.40
N GLY A 158 4.01 13.93 2.96
CA GLY A 158 3.57 14.22 1.60
C GLY A 158 4.58 13.92 0.50
N THR A 159 5.88 13.86 0.80
CA THR A 159 6.90 13.33 -0.10
C THR A 159 6.72 11.83 -0.30
N GLY A 160 6.26 11.45 -1.48
CA GLY A 160 5.90 10.07 -1.80
C GLY A 160 4.47 9.93 -2.32
N ALA A 161 3.61 10.91 -2.10
CA ALA A 161 2.24 10.95 -2.54
C ALA A 161 2.07 11.68 -3.88
N VAL A 162 2.76 11.26 -4.94
CA VAL A 162 2.57 11.89 -6.26
C VAL A 162 1.30 11.44 -6.96
N SER A 163 0.78 10.27 -6.67
CA SER A 163 -0.48 9.81 -7.27
C SER A 163 -1.66 9.89 -6.29
N GLY A 164 -1.40 10.04 -5.01
CA GLY A 164 -2.39 10.12 -3.94
C GLY A 164 -1.92 9.45 -2.65
N THR A 165 -2.83 9.40 -1.69
CA THR A 165 -2.62 8.80 -0.36
C THR A 165 -3.67 7.72 -0.12
N ILE A 166 -3.25 6.60 0.45
CA ILE A 166 -4.08 5.49 0.92
C ILE A 166 -3.89 5.40 2.43
N GLU A 167 -4.90 5.76 3.19
CA GLU A 167 -4.88 5.77 4.65
C GLU A 167 -5.73 4.62 5.17
N MET A 168 -5.12 3.74 5.93
CA MET A 168 -5.74 2.59 6.56
C MET A 168 -5.85 2.85 8.06
N GLU A 169 -7.05 2.75 8.61
CA GLU A 169 -7.31 2.88 10.02
C GLU A 169 -7.62 1.52 10.63
N SER A 170 -6.94 1.20 11.73
CA SER A 170 -7.20 -0.03 12.49
C SER A 170 -8.59 0.01 13.13
N ALA A 171 -9.28 -1.14 13.13
CA ALA A 171 -10.59 -1.28 13.72
C ALA A 171 -10.56 -1.15 15.25
N SER A 172 -11.66 -0.61 15.81
CA SER A 172 -11.92 -0.49 17.24
C SER A 172 -12.58 -1.77 17.80
N PRO A 173 -12.65 -1.95 19.14
CA PRO A 173 -13.39 -3.07 19.72
C PRO A 173 -14.86 -3.11 19.34
N ASP A 174 -15.52 -1.96 19.12
CA ASP A 174 -16.92 -1.89 18.70
C ASP A 174 -17.15 -2.48 17.29
N GLU A 175 -16.12 -2.39 16.45
CA GLU A 175 -16.13 -2.93 15.09
C GLU A 175 -15.69 -4.41 15.04
N LEU A 176 -14.93 -4.89 16.02
CA LEU A 176 -14.33 -6.22 16.03
C LEU A 176 -15.11 -7.24 16.88
N GLY A 177 -15.77 -6.77 17.94
CA GLY A 177 -16.21 -7.61 19.06
C GLY A 177 -15.03 -8.07 19.93
N PRO A 178 -15.28 -8.64 21.12
CA PRO A 178 -14.24 -8.99 22.10
C PRO A 178 -13.25 -10.04 21.57
N VAL A 179 -13.73 -11.02 20.80
CA VAL A 179 -12.91 -12.08 20.18
C VAL A 179 -13.48 -12.43 18.83
N SER A 180 -12.63 -12.49 17.82
CA SER A 180 -12.96 -12.98 16.48
C SER A 180 -11.86 -13.91 15.98
N ALA A 181 -12.25 -15.06 15.43
CA ALA A 181 -11.33 -16.02 14.82
C ALA A 181 -11.90 -16.54 13.50
N GLU A 182 -11.05 -16.78 12.51
CA GLU A 182 -11.44 -17.37 11.23
C GLU A 182 -10.43 -18.46 10.84
N ALA A 183 -10.92 -19.58 10.30
CA ALA A 183 -10.10 -20.63 9.75
C ALA A 183 -10.70 -21.15 8.44
N LEU A 184 -9.92 -21.13 7.37
CA LEU A 184 -10.34 -21.48 6.02
C LEU A 184 -9.36 -22.49 5.41
N VAL A 185 -9.88 -23.33 4.53
CA VAL A 185 -9.14 -24.21 3.64
C VAL A 185 -9.70 -24.08 2.23
N ASN A 186 -8.82 -24.15 1.21
CA ASN A 186 -9.26 -24.06 -0.18
C ASN A 186 -9.18 -25.42 -0.90
N ASN A 187 -9.66 -25.45 -2.15
CA ASN A 187 -9.69 -26.62 -3.02
C ASN A 187 -8.29 -27.16 -3.41
N ARG A 188 -7.21 -26.49 -3.03
CA ARG A 188 -5.82 -26.98 -3.18
C ARG A 188 -5.19 -27.41 -1.86
N GLY A 189 -5.94 -27.36 -0.74
CA GLY A 189 -5.44 -27.68 0.60
C GLY A 189 -4.60 -26.57 1.23
N GLU A 190 -4.70 -25.33 0.74
CA GLU A 190 -4.09 -24.16 1.34
C GLU A 190 -4.95 -23.69 2.51
N THR A 191 -4.33 -23.12 3.51
CA THR A 191 -4.98 -22.76 4.77
C THR A 191 -4.72 -21.29 5.12
N GLN A 192 -5.75 -20.66 5.68
CA GLN A 192 -5.74 -19.31 6.22
C GLN A 192 -6.32 -19.35 7.63
N GLY A 193 -5.69 -18.66 8.58
CA GLY A 193 -6.22 -18.51 9.93
C GLY A 193 -5.99 -17.11 10.46
N SER A 194 -6.96 -16.58 11.20
CA SER A 194 -6.82 -15.33 11.94
C SER A 194 -7.44 -15.44 13.33
N LEU A 195 -6.89 -14.67 14.26
CA LEU A 195 -7.43 -14.46 15.61
C LEU A 195 -7.23 -13.01 15.97
N THR A 196 -8.30 -12.38 16.46
CA THR A 196 -8.26 -11.02 17.00
C THR A 196 -8.95 -11.01 18.35
N VAL A 197 -8.32 -10.36 19.33
CA VAL A 197 -8.85 -10.14 20.66
C VAL A 197 -8.83 -8.64 20.92
N ALA A 198 -9.97 -8.09 21.34
CA ALA A 198 -10.17 -6.65 21.46
C ALA A 198 -10.91 -6.28 22.77
N PRO A 199 -10.32 -6.53 23.98
CA PRO A 199 -10.94 -6.17 25.23
C PRO A 199 -10.92 -4.65 25.44
N ARG A 200 -11.99 -4.14 26.07
CA ARG A 200 -12.01 -2.81 26.69
C ARG A 200 -11.34 -2.89 28.05
N LEU A 201 -10.56 -1.87 28.40
CA LEU A 201 -9.82 -1.75 29.66
C LEU A 201 -10.14 -0.37 30.29
N GLY A 202 -11.17 -0.30 31.13
CA GLY A 202 -11.72 0.95 31.60
C GLY A 202 -12.26 1.77 30.40
N GLU A 203 -11.85 3.01 30.28
CA GLU A 203 -12.19 3.90 29.15
C GLU A 203 -11.35 3.65 27.92
N GLY A 204 -10.25 2.90 28.04
CA GLY A 204 -9.37 2.54 26.94
C GLY A 204 -9.65 1.13 26.37
N PHE A 205 -8.77 0.69 25.48
CA PHE A 205 -8.84 -0.65 24.90
C PHE A 205 -7.48 -1.17 24.42
N VAL A 206 -7.42 -2.49 24.22
CA VAL A 206 -6.31 -3.16 23.54
C VAL A 206 -6.88 -4.03 22.42
N VAL A 207 -6.23 -4.01 21.25
CA VAL A 207 -6.51 -4.92 20.15
C VAL A 207 -5.25 -5.68 19.82
N ALA A 208 -5.31 -7.01 19.90
CA ALA A 208 -4.22 -7.90 19.49
C ALA A 208 -4.73 -8.82 18.36
N GLY A 209 -4.01 -8.87 17.26
CA GLY A 209 -4.40 -9.67 16.09
C GLY A 209 -3.23 -10.48 15.54
N VAL A 210 -3.50 -11.70 15.09
CA VAL A 210 -2.57 -12.55 14.35
C VAL A 210 -3.27 -13.12 13.12
N GLN A 211 -2.54 -13.19 12.01
CA GLN A 211 -2.99 -13.88 10.80
C GLN A 211 -1.87 -14.74 10.26
N TRP A 212 -2.24 -15.91 9.80
CA TRP A 212 -1.36 -16.89 9.21
C TRP A 212 -1.98 -17.44 7.92
N ASP A 213 -1.17 -17.49 6.87
CA ASP A 213 -1.52 -18.02 5.56
C ASP A 213 -0.45 -18.95 5.06
N ARG A 214 -0.86 -20.10 4.53
CA ARG A 214 0.09 -21.08 3.99
C ARG A 214 -0.51 -21.86 2.84
N GLY A 215 0.26 -22.03 1.77
CA GLY A 215 -0.17 -22.79 0.61
C GLY A 215 0.96 -23.29 -0.26
N GLN A 216 0.69 -24.39 -1.00
CA GLN A 216 1.55 -24.83 -2.09
C GLN A 216 1.38 -23.95 -3.33
N GLY A 217 0.38 -23.05 -3.34
CA GLY A 217 0.08 -22.16 -4.43
C GLY A 217 -0.39 -22.84 -5.71
N PHE A 218 -0.39 -22.08 -6.74
CA PHE A 218 -0.77 -22.53 -8.08
C PHE A 218 0.40 -22.37 -9.05
N TRP A 219 0.23 -22.85 -10.26
CA TRP A 219 1.22 -22.68 -11.31
C TRP A 219 1.09 -21.29 -11.93
N THR A 220 2.07 -20.42 -11.68
CA THR A 220 2.16 -19.13 -12.40
C THR A 220 2.68 -19.28 -13.82
N THR A 221 3.35 -20.42 -14.14
CA THR A 221 3.83 -20.70 -15.51
C THR A 221 2.73 -21.43 -16.30
N PRO A 222 2.38 -20.98 -17.53
CA PRO A 222 1.47 -21.67 -18.43
C PRO A 222 1.87 -23.14 -18.66
N LYS A 223 0.89 -24.02 -18.90
CA LYS A 223 1.11 -25.46 -18.98
C LYS A 223 2.14 -25.86 -20.04
N ASP A 224 2.10 -25.24 -21.19
CA ASP A 224 2.98 -25.43 -22.33
C ASP A 224 4.41 -24.92 -22.12
N GLN A 225 4.62 -24.04 -21.13
CA GLN A 225 5.93 -23.48 -20.77
C GLN A 225 6.56 -24.16 -19.55
N ARG A 226 5.89 -25.16 -18.96
CA ARG A 226 6.40 -25.85 -17.76
C ARG A 226 7.51 -26.82 -18.11
N VAL A 227 8.53 -26.82 -17.24
CA VAL A 227 9.68 -27.72 -17.30
C VAL A 227 9.88 -28.40 -15.94
N ALA A 228 10.80 -29.36 -15.85
CA ALA A 228 11.08 -30.09 -14.60
C ALA A 228 11.53 -29.17 -13.42
N ALA A 229 12.11 -28.02 -13.73
CA ALA A 229 12.49 -26.99 -12.76
C ALA A 229 11.34 -26.09 -12.32
N THR A 230 10.21 -26.08 -13.02
CA THR A 230 9.07 -25.22 -12.68
C THR A 230 8.51 -25.61 -11.30
N ALA A 231 8.11 -24.60 -10.53
CA ALA A 231 7.47 -24.73 -9.22
C ALA A 231 6.14 -23.99 -9.17
N ARG A 232 5.27 -24.41 -8.26
CA ARG A 232 4.08 -23.62 -7.89
C ARG A 232 4.50 -22.41 -7.07
N ALA A 233 3.66 -21.38 -7.04
CA ALA A 233 3.83 -20.18 -6.22
C ALA A 233 3.56 -20.49 -4.73
N LYS A 234 4.46 -21.27 -4.11
CA LYS A 234 4.35 -21.62 -2.68
C LYS A 234 4.53 -20.37 -1.82
N TYR A 235 3.72 -20.25 -0.78
CA TYR A 235 3.79 -19.14 0.16
C TYR A 235 3.57 -19.60 1.61
N GLU A 236 4.16 -18.86 2.53
CA GLU A 236 3.88 -18.89 3.96
C GLU A 236 4.03 -17.47 4.50
N SER A 237 3.00 -16.96 5.17
CA SER A 237 2.95 -15.60 5.68
C SER A 237 2.38 -15.60 7.09
N LEU A 238 3.02 -14.87 7.99
CA LEU A 238 2.57 -14.63 9.35
C LEU A 238 2.61 -13.13 9.61
N SER A 239 1.53 -12.55 10.16
CA SER A 239 1.54 -11.18 10.63
C SER A 239 0.85 -11.04 11.98
N GLY A 240 1.39 -10.20 12.84
CA GLY A 240 0.83 -9.89 14.16
C GLY A 240 0.76 -8.38 14.37
N SER A 241 -0.32 -7.90 15.00
CA SER A 241 -0.47 -6.51 15.39
C SER A 241 -0.92 -6.39 16.83
N LEU A 242 -0.47 -5.33 17.49
CA LEU A 242 -0.90 -4.95 18.82
C LEU A 242 -1.19 -3.44 18.80
N ARG A 243 -2.32 -3.04 19.38
CA ARG A 243 -2.70 -1.65 19.52
C ARG A 243 -3.31 -1.43 20.90
N ALA A 244 -2.86 -0.41 21.59
CA ALA A 244 -3.40 0.03 22.86
C ALA A 244 -3.78 1.51 22.76
N VAL A 245 -4.96 1.86 23.26
CA VAL A 245 -5.49 3.22 23.28
C VAL A 245 -6.04 3.50 24.65
N ALA A 246 -5.66 4.65 25.21
CA ALA A 246 -6.13 5.07 26.52
C ALA A 246 -6.29 6.59 26.59
N PRO A 247 -7.25 7.11 27.36
CA PRO A 247 -7.27 8.53 27.71
C PRO A 247 -6.09 8.84 28.64
N LEU A 248 -5.41 9.94 28.39
CA LEU A 248 -4.37 10.49 29.24
C LEU A 248 -4.94 11.61 30.12
N THR A 249 -5.83 12.40 29.54
CA THR A 249 -6.67 13.41 30.21
C THR A 249 -8.03 13.43 29.52
N ASP A 250 -8.95 14.26 29.98
CA ASP A 250 -10.26 14.44 29.38
C ASP A 250 -10.25 14.82 27.91
N ASN A 251 -9.18 15.39 27.37
CA ASN A 251 -9.07 15.85 25.98
C ASN A 251 -7.89 15.22 25.23
N ILE A 252 -7.07 14.38 25.87
CA ILE A 252 -5.86 13.81 25.25
C ILE A 252 -5.93 12.29 25.31
N GLU A 253 -5.81 11.68 24.15
CA GLU A 253 -5.73 10.24 23.94
C GLU A 253 -4.30 9.84 23.56
N VAL A 254 -3.78 8.77 24.15
CA VAL A 254 -2.53 8.13 23.78
C VAL A 254 -2.82 6.81 23.06
N GLN A 255 -2.11 6.59 21.94
CA GLN A 255 -2.21 5.39 21.12
C GLN A 255 -0.81 4.80 20.94
N ALA A 256 -0.63 3.53 21.25
CA ALA A 256 0.59 2.78 20.96
C ALA A 256 0.25 1.64 20.01
N SER A 257 1.01 1.47 18.92
CA SER A 257 0.78 0.37 17.98
C SER A 257 2.07 -0.33 17.57
N GLY A 258 1.96 -1.61 17.25
CA GLY A 258 3.01 -2.46 16.74
C GLY A 258 2.51 -3.39 15.65
N LEU A 259 3.34 -3.63 14.63
CA LEU A 259 3.12 -4.58 13.55
C LEU A 259 4.38 -5.40 13.35
N VAL A 260 4.25 -6.72 13.26
CA VAL A 260 5.34 -7.63 12.89
C VAL A 260 4.85 -8.54 11.77
N TYR A 261 5.73 -8.90 10.84
CA TYR A 261 5.38 -9.84 9.78
C TYR A 261 6.60 -10.59 9.27
N ASP A 262 6.34 -11.79 8.77
CA ASP A 262 7.29 -12.66 8.06
C ASP A 262 6.56 -13.30 6.89
N ASP A 263 7.16 -13.23 5.69
CA ASP A 263 6.60 -13.70 4.45
C ASP A 263 7.66 -14.43 3.64
N ALA A 264 7.40 -15.70 3.30
CA ALA A 264 8.30 -16.55 2.54
C ALA A 264 7.59 -17.11 1.31
N ARG A 265 8.25 -17.08 0.15
CA ARG A 265 7.70 -17.54 -1.13
C ARG A 265 8.71 -18.26 -1.98
N THR A 266 8.19 -19.21 -2.81
CA THR A 266 8.92 -19.79 -3.94
C THR A 266 8.15 -19.47 -5.19
N LEU A 267 8.74 -18.79 -6.16
CA LEU A 267 8.04 -18.28 -7.34
C LEU A 267 8.64 -18.88 -8.61
N ARG A 268 7.77 -19.43 -9.49
CA ARG A 268 8.09 -19.87 -10.84
C ARG A 268 9.03 -21.09 -10.94
N PHE A 269 10.18 -21.08 -10.26
CA PHE A 269 11.18 -22.16 -10.33
C PHE A 269 11.54 -22.68 -8.94
N LYS A 270 11.92 -23.94 -8.85
CA LYS A 270 12.47 -24.56 -7.63
C LYS A 270 13.71 -23.79 -7.18
N GLY A 271 13.72 -23.36 -5.92
CA GLY A 271 14.80 -22.57 -5.33
C GLY A 271 14.77 -21.07 -5.66
N ALA A 272 13.76 -20.57 -6.39
CA ALA A 272 13.52 -19.13 -6.54
C ALA A 272 12.77 -18.61 -5.30
N ASP A 273 13.46 -18.66 -4.16
CA ASP A 273 12.88 -18.31 -2.88
C ASP A 273 13.09 -16.82 -2.57
N SER A 274 12.09 -16.20 -1.99
CA SER A 274 12.16 -14.83 -1.50
C SER A 274 11.54 -14.73 -0.12
N THR A 275 12.06 -13.82 0.71
CA THR A 275 11.51 -13.52 2.03
C THR A 275 11.36 -12.02 2.19
N SER A 276 10.33 -11.60 2.93
CA SER A 276 10.13 -10.22 3.37
C SER A 276 9.68 -10.25 4.82
N SER A 277 10.42 -9.61 5.69
CA SER A 277 10.07 -9.51 7.10
C SER A 277 10.15 -8.06 7.57
N GLY A 278 9.40 -7.74 8.61
CA GLY A 278 9.43 -6.39 9.16
C GLY A 278 8.81 -6.30 10.55
N GLN A 279 9.19 -5.23 11.21
CA GLN A 279 8.63 -4.79 12.48
C GLN A 279 8.50 -3.29 12.49
N GLN A 280 7.38 -2.80 13.05
CA GLN A 280 7.05 -1.40 13.16
C GLN A 280 6.48 -1.14 14.54
N GLY A 281 6.83 0.00 15.12
CA GLY A 281 6.23 0.50 16.35
C GLY A 281 5.95 1.98 16.23
N SER A 282 4.85 2.45 16.85
CA SER A 282 4.51 3.88 16.91
C SER A 282 3.86 4.27 18.23
N LEU A 283 4.03 5.55 18.55
CA LEU A 283 3.35 6.21 19.66
C LEU A 283 2.74 7.50 19.14
N ARG A 284 1.46 7.73 19.47
CA ARG A 284 0.68 8.88 19.02
C ARG A 284 -0.08 9.51 20.17
N PHE A 285 -0.13 10.83 20.19
CA PHE A 285 -0.93 11.63 21.10
C PHE A 285 -1.90 12.47 20.29
N VAL A 286 -3.18 12.40 20.61
CA VAL A 286 -4.25 13.16 19.93
C VAL A 286 -4.99 13.99 20.96
N GLY A 287 -4.91 15.30 20.81
CA GLY A 287 -5.64 16.27 21.64
C GLY A 287 -6.87 16.80 20.90
N ARG A 288 -8.04 16.78 21.56
CA ARG A 288 -9.35 17.18 20.98
C ARG A 288 -10.01 18.34 21.75
N GLY A 289 -9.23 19.11 22.52
CA GLY A 289 -9.69 20.36 23.13
C GLY A 289 -9.76 21.51 22.13
N ASP A 290 -9.83 22.74 22.63
CA ASP A 290 -9.86 23.95 21.80
C ASP A 290 -8.65 24.03 20.85
N TRP A 291 -7.48 23.72 21.37
CA TRP A 291 -6.26 23.51 20.58
C TRP A 291 -6.13 22.03 20.27
N GLN A 292 -6.57 21.65 19.06
CA GLN A 292 -6.43 20.27 18.64
C GLN A 292 -5.01 20.00 18.16
N PHE A 293 -4.48 18.81 18.48
CA PHE A 293 -3.17 18.41 18.00
C PHE A 293 -3.08 16.90 17.74
N ASP A 294 -2.15 16.51 16.87
CA ASP A 294 -1.84 15.13 16.53
C ASP A 294 -0.32 14.97 16.38
N VAL A 295 0.31 14.32 17.36
CA VAL A 295 1.75 14.08 17.40
C VAL A 295 2.01 12.59 17.34
N LEU A 296 2.78 12.14 16.34
CA LEU A 296 3.11 10.74 16.09
C LEU A 296 4.63 10.57 15.95
N GLY A 297 5.18 9.54 16.59
CA GLY A 297 6.53 9.04 16.35
C GLY A 297 6.51 7.57 15.96
N PHE A 298 7.40 7.13 15.07
CA PHE A 298 7.49 5.73 14.65
C PHE A 298 8.93 5.27 14.39
N VAL A 299 9.12 3.96 14.48
CA VAL A 299 10.29 3.23 14.02
C VAL A 299 9.86 2.02 13.21
N GLN A 300 10.56 1.76 12.09
CA GLN A 300 10.29 0.64 11.18
C GLN A 300 11.61 0.00 10.77
N ALA A 301 11.73 -1.32 10.95
CA ALA A 301 12.84 -2.11 10.45
C ALA A 301 12.30 -3.23 9.55
N GLN A 302 12.90 -3.40 8.37
CA GLN A 302 12.50 -4.44 7.41
C GLN A 302 13.74 -5.11 6.81
N ASP A 303 13.60 -6.36 6.38
CA ASP A 303 14.61 -7.08 5.61
C ASP A 303 13.95 -7.79 4.43
N PHE A 304 14.70 -7.93 3.34
CA PHE A 304 14.27 -8.61 2.13
C PHE A 304 15.39 -9.46 1.58
N SER A 305 15.05 -10.70 1.20
CA SER A 305 15.96 -11.60 0.47
C SER A 305 15.29 -12.16 -0.79
N ASN A 306 16.08 -12.52 -1.80
CA ASN A 306 15.55 -13.07 -3.03
C ASN A 306 16.61 -13.88 -3.79
N ILE A 307 16.21 -15.06 -4.28
CA ILE A 307 17.02 -15.90 -5.16
C ILE A 307 16.42 -15.86 -6.56
N VAL A 308 17.21 -15.47 -7.55
CA VAL A 308 16.82 -15.49 -8.96
C VAL A 308 17.37 -16.74 -9.63
N ILE A 309 16.49 -17.49 -10.27
CA ILE A 309 16.80 -18.67 -11.07
C ILE A 309 16.68 -18.29 -12.56
N SER A 310 17.68 -18.65 -13.37
CA SER A 310 17.66 -18.46 -14.82
C SER A 310 16.49 -19.21 -15.48
N SER A 311 15.78 -18.56 -16.38
CA SER A 311 14.72 -19.20 -17.18
C SER A 311 15.23 -20.13 -18.29
N THR A 312 16.54 -20.16 -18.55
CA THR A 312 17.16 -20.99 -19.61
C THR A 312 18.01 -22.11 -19.04
N SER A 313 18.87 -21.82 -18.06
CA SER A 313 19.75 -22.85 -17.45
C SER A 313 19.18 -23.46 -16.18
N TYR A 314 18.12 -22.87 -15.61
CA TYR A 314 17.50 -23.24 -14.33
C TYR A 314 18.48 -23.29 -13.14
N LYS A 315 19.62 -22.59 -13.26
CA LYS A 315 20.58 -22.39 -12.20
C LYS A 315 20.38 -21.02 -11.52
N LYS A 316 20.85 -20.93 -10.30
CA LYS A 316 20.88 -19.67 -9.56
C LYS A 316 21.75 -18.64 -10.30
N THR A 317 21.23 -17.45 -10.52
CA THR A 317 21.93 -16.33 -11.19
C THR A 317 22.14 -15.15 -10.26
N LEU A 318 21.32 -15.03 -9.21
CA LEU A 318 21.47 -14.01 -8.18
C LEU A 318 21.04 -14.59 -6.83
N ASP A 319 21.81 -14.27 -5.80
CA ASP A 319 21.47 -14.47 -4.40
C ASP A 319 21.52 -13.12 -3.71
N GLN A 320 20.38 -12.47 -3.55
CA GLN A 320 20.22 -11.28 -2.73
C GLN A 320 20.01 -11.74 -1.29
N ALA A 321 21.10 -11.91 -0.56
CA ALA A 321 21.10 -12.57 0.73
C ALA A 321 20.32 -11.81 1.79
N LYS A 322 20.37 -10.45 1.74
CA LYS A 322 19.64 -9.56 2.66
C LYS A 322 19.63 -8.12 2.16
N THR A 323 18.59 -7.39 2.57
CA THR A 323 18.47 -5.96 2.35
C THR A 323 17.86 -5.29 3.58
N PRO A 324 18.64 -5.22 4.70
CA PRO A 324 18.14 -4.58 5.91
C PRO A 324 17.91 -3.09 5.68
N THR A 325 16.78 -2.61 6.16
CA THR A 325 16.34 -1.22 6.11
C THR A 325 15.89 -0.74 7.47
N LEU A 326 16.05 0.55 7.74
CA LEU A 326 15.54 1.21 8.93
C LEU A 326 14.94 2.55 8.52
N ALA A 327 13.75 2.84 9.01
CA ALA A 327 13.17 4.18 8.98
C ALA A 327 12.75 4.61 10.39
N VAL A 328 12.98 5.87 10.69
CA VAL A 328 12.51 6.54 11.91
C VAL A 328 11.88 7.85 11.48
N GLY A 329 10.76 8.21 12.06
CA GLY A 329 10.10 9.45 11.71
C GLY A 329 9.03 9.86 12.70
N GLY A 330 8.42 10.99 12.40
CA GLY A 330 7.31 11.51 13.18
C GLY A 330 6.65 12.69 12.50
N LYS A 331 5.49 13.05 13.01
CA LYS A 331 4.74 14.24 12.62
C LYS A 331 4.22 14.97 13.84
N ALA A 332 4.00 16.26 13.68
CA ALA A 332 3.22 17.07 14.59
C ALA A 332 2.29 17.97 13.79
N GLU A 333 1.00 17.95 14.10
CA GLU A 333 -0.03 18.81 13.54
C GLU A 333 -0.73 19.55 14.67
N LEU A 334 -0.98 20.83 14.46
CA LEU A 334 -1.70 21.71 15.37
C LEU A 334 -2.86 22.36 14.63
N ARG A 335 -4.04 22.40 15.25
CA ARG A 335 -5.23 23.12 14.79
C ARG A 335 -5.65 24.12 15.84
N PRO A 336 -5.20 25.38 15.74
CA PRO A 336 -5.61 26.45 16.64
C PRO A 336 -7.06 26.83 16.38
N PRO A 337 -7.79 27.34 17.38
CA PRO A 337 -9.14 27.89 17.21
C PRO A 337 -9.06 29.27 16.52
N VAL A 338 -9.29 29.32 15.20
CA VAL A 338 -9.20 30.54 14.39
C VAL A 338 -10.56 31.09 13.95
N GLY A 339 -11.62 30.68 14.61
CA GLY A 339 -13.01 31.07 14.35
C GLY A 339 -13.87 29.90 13.89
N GLU A 340 -15.19 30.12 13.84
CA GLU A 340 -16.16 29.04 13.59
C GLU A 340 -16.15 28.52 12.12
N ASN A 341 -15.69 29.35 11.19
CA ASN A 341 -15.73 29.06 9.74
C ASN A 341 -14.38 28.58 9.18
N HIS A 342 -13.35 28.48 10.01
CA HIS A 342 -12.01 28.11 9.59
C HIS A 342 -11.52 26.86 10.30
N VAL A 343 -10.81 26.00 9.56
CA VAL A 343 -10.04 24.89 10.11
C VAL A 343 -8.60 25.02 9.65
N LEU A 344 -7.81 25.76 10.41
CA LEU A 344 -6.39 25.96 10.12
C LEU A 344 -5.59 24.78 10.64
N ARG A 345 -4.76 24.19 9.79
CA ARG A 345 -3.82 23.10 10.07
C ARG A 345 -2.39 23.58 9.84
N ILE A 346 -1.56 23.46 10.85
CA ILE A 346 -0.12 23.77 10.78
C ILE A 346 0.62 22.52 11.20
N GLY A 347 1.56 22.06 10.41
CA GLY A 347 2.25 20.83 10.76
C GLY A 347 3.66 20.72 10.21
N THR A 348 4.35 19.74 10.76
CA THR A 348 5.68 19.33 10.34
C THR A 348 5.82 17.82 10.42
N ASP A 349 6.66 17.26 9.57
CA ASP A 349 7.02 15.85 9.61
C ASP A 349 8.49 15.65 9.27
N VAL A 350 9.04 14.55 9.76
CA VAL A 350 10.41 14.12 9.46
C VAL A 350 10.43 12.62 9.24
N LYS A 351 11.18 12.17 8.21
CA LYS A 351 11.46 10.77 7.97
C LYS A 351 12.93 10.60 7.60
N LEU A 352 13.63 9.78 8.37
CA LEU A 352 14.99 9.36 8.16
C LEU A 352 15.00 7.90 7.78
N SER A 353 15.62 7.54 6.67
CA SER A 353 15.68 6.16 6.20
C SER A 353 17.08 5.78 5.73
N ARG A 354 17.42 4.51 5.93
CA ARG A 354 18.65 3.90 5.41
C ARG A 354 18.39 2.49 4.93
N GLY A 355 19.15 2.05 3.94
CA GLY A 355 19.06 0.68 3.45
C GLY A 355 20.38 0.21 2.88
N ASN A 356 20.70 -1.07 3.07
CA ASN A 356 21.92 -1.70 2.60
C ASN A 356 21.58 -3.05 1.96
N LEU A 357 22.03 -3.23 0.73
CA LEU A 357 21.89 -4.49 -0.01
C LEU A 357 23.18 -5.30 0.10
N VAL A 358 23.03 -6.62 0.25
CA VAL A 358 24.13 -7.60 0.12
C VAL A 358 23.67 -8.68 -0.86
N GLU A 359 24.37 -8.80 -1.99
CA GLU A 359 24.03 -9.80 -3.01
C GLU A 359 25.26 -10.42 -3.68
N ALA A 360 25.06 -11.60 -4.25
CA ALA A 360 26.05 -12.30 -5.05
C ALA A 360 25.43 -12.74 -6.39
N PRO A 361 25.91 -12.23 -7.53
CA PRO A 361 25.58 -12.79 -8.85
C PRO A 361 26.34 -14.09 -9.10
N TYR A 362 25.68 -14.98 -9.88
CA TYR A 362 26.21 -16.30 -10.22
C TYR A 362 26.21 -16.50 -11.74
N SER A 363 27.17 -17.26 -12.23
CA SER A 363 27.20 -17.67 -13.62
C SER A 363 26.08 -18.69 -13.90
N ALA A 364 25.23 -18.38 -14.88
CA ALA A 364 24.20 -19.31 -15.34
C ALA A 364 24.78 -20.61 -15.97
N VAL A 365 26.06 -20.60 -16.39
CA VAL A 365 26.77 -21.73 -16.98
C VAL A 365 27.43 -22.59 -15.91
N THR A 366 28.33 -22.00 -15.10
CA THR A 366 29.10 -22.75 -14.10
C THR A 366 28.36 -22.95 -12.77
N GLY A 367 27.44 -22.05 -12.41
CA GLY A 367 26.76 -22.04 -11.12
C GLY A 367 27.62 -21.48 -9.97
N LEU A 368 28.81 -20.93 -10.27
CA LEU A 368 29.70 -20.32 -9.30
C LEU A 368 29.40 -18.82 -9.15
N ALA A 369 29.66 -18.27 -7.97
CA ALA A 369 29.57 -16.83 -7.75
C ALA A 369 30.58 -16.10 -8.67
N THR A 370 30.15 -14.99 -9.26
CA THR A 370 30.98 -14.16 -10.16
C THR A 370 31.44 -12.89 -9.48
N ALA A 371 30.72 -12.46 -8.42
CA ALA A 371 31.08 -11.29 -7.63
C ALA A 371 30.34 -11.34 -6.27
N PHE A 372 30.75 -10.44 -5.35
CA PHE A 372 30.00 -10.10 -4.14
C PHE A 372 29.78 -8.59 -4.14
N ARG A 373 28.53 -8.14 -3.93
CA ARG A 373 28.11 -6.76 -4.09
C ARG A 373 27.46 -6.23 -2.81
N LYS A 374 27.73 -4.96 -2.56
CA LYS A 374 27.04 -4.17 -1.52
C LYS A 374 26.64 -2.84 -2.14
N ALA A 375 25.41 -2.40 -1.91
CA ALA A 375 24.94 -1.09 -2.33
C ALA A 375 24.00 -0.51 -1.28
N GLY A 376 23.95 0.81 -1.16
CA GLY A 376 23.06 1.43 -0.19
C GLY A 376 23.24 2.93 -0.09
N GLY A 377 22.58 3.51 0.90
CA GLY A 377 22.59 4.94 1.17
C GLY A 377 21.60 5.32 2.25
N ARG A 378 21.42 6.63 2.42
CA ARG A 378 20.47 7.24 3.35
C ARG A 378 19.62 8.27 2.63
N GLN A 379 18.41 8.46 3.13
CA GLN A 379 17.51 9.53 2.71
C GLN A 379 16.92 10.20 3.95
N SER A 380 16.80 11.51 3.93
CA SER A 380 16.01 12.26 4.89
C SER A 380 15.03 13.18 4.18
N ASP A 381 13.94 13.43 4.84
CA ASP A 381 12.88 14.32 4.40
C ASP A 381 12.31 15.05 5.61
N LEU A 382 12.27 16.38 5.55
CA LEU A 382 11.71 17.27 6.55
C LEU A 382 10.71 18.17 5.86
N GLY A 383 9.44 18.07 6.26
CA GLY A 383 8.34 18.83 5.68
C GLY A 383 7.71 19.80 6.67
N PHE A 384 7.32 20.96 6.19
CA PHE A 384 6.48 21.94 6.89
C PHE A 384 5.26 22.21 6.03
N TYR A 385 4.08 22.21 6.61
CA TYR A 385 2.84 22.49 5.88
C TYR A 385 1.89 23.36 6.67
N ILE A 386 1.11 24.12 5.93
CA ILE A 386 -0.01 24.91 6.42
C ILE A 386 -1.16 24.76 5.45
N GLU A 387 -2.37 24.60 5.96
CA GLU A 387 -3.58 24.52 5.16
C GLU A 387 -4.76 25.10 5.93
N ASP A 388 -5.60 25.87 5.26
CA ASP A 388 -6.84 26.42 5.84
C ASP A 388 -8.03 25.99 5.00
N ASP A 389 -9.06 25.48 5.69
CA ASP A 389 -10.37 25.20 5.12
C ASP A 389 -11.32 26.31 5.60
N TRP A 390 -11.93 27.03 4.67
CA TRP A 390 -12.81 28.15 4.93
C TRP A 390 -14.22 27.89 4.41
N THR A 391 -15.22 27.86 5.32
CA THR A 391 -16.64 27.67 5.01
C THR A 391 -17.33 29.03 4.84
N ILE A 392 -17.92 29.30 3.67
CA ILE A 392 -18.62 30.55 3.34
C ILE A 392 -20.00 30.20 2.77
N GLY A 393 -21.01 30.13 3.59
CA GLY A 393 -22.35 29.74 3.17
C GLY A 393 -22.38 28.38 2.50
N GLN A 394 -22.67 28.32 1.20
CA GLN A 394 -22.69 27.06 0.42
C GLN A 394 -21.30 26.65 -0.14
N PHE A 395 -20.28 27.45 0.07
CA PHE A 395 -18.94 27.17 -0.42
C PHE A 395 -18.02 26.74 0.69
N VAL A 396 -17.16 25.75 0.39
CA VAL A 396 -16.01 25.41 1.20
C VAL A 396 -14.77 25.57 0.34
N LEU A 397 -13.87 26.42 0.77
CA LEU A 397 -12.61 26.70 0.09
C LEU A 397 -11.47 26.04 0.88
N THR A 398 -10.45 25.56 0.20
CA THR A 398 -9.21 25.13 0.85
C THR A 398 -8.00 25.66 0.08
N ALA A 399 -6.99 26.07 0.82
CA ALA A 399 -5.70 26.42 0.28
C ALA A 399 -4.59 25.97 1.22
N GLY A 400 -3.58 25.30 0.70
CA GLY A 400 -2.46 24.83 1.47
C GLY A 400 -1.14 24.92 0.73
N GLY A 401 -0.07 25.06 1.51
CA GLY A 401 1.30 25.06 1.06
C GLY A 401 2.17 24.13 1.90
N ARG A 402 3.14 23.48 1.25
CA ARG A 402 4.10 22.59 1.88
C ARG A 402 5.51 22.89 1.35
N LEU A 403 6.48 22.92 2.24
CA LEU A 403 7.89 23.09 1.92
C LEU A 403 8.66 21.88 2.44
N ASP A 404 9.36 21.19 1.55
CA ASP A 404 10.16 20.01 1.86
C ASP A 404 11.65 20.25 1.68
N ARG A 405 12.43 19.84 2.67
CA ARG A 405 13.88 19.73 2.60
C ARG A 405 14.25 18.24 2.53
N TRP A 406 14.81 17.80 1.42
CA TRP A 406 15.23 16.41 1.25
C TRP A 406 16.76 16.29 1.11
N THR A 407 17.31 15.15 1.56
CA THR A 407 18.71 14.78 1.34
C THR A 407 18.83 13.31 0.91
N ILE A 408 19.83 13.02 0.09
CA ILE A 408 20.24 11.67 -0.31
C ILE A 408 21.76 11.62 -0.10
N THR A 409 22.20 10.84 0.89
CA THR A 409 23.60 10.85 1.36
C THR A 409 24.15 9.43 1.49
N ASP A 410 25.48 9.33 1.65
CA ASP A 410 26.19 8.07 1.84
C ASP A 410 25.91 7.02 0.74
N GLY A 411 25.59 7.47 -0.47
CA GLY A 411 25.34 6.58 -1.61
C GLY A 411 26.59 5.79 -1.99
N TYR A 412 26.49 4.46 -2.13
CA TYR A 412 27.62 3.64 -2.51
C TYR A 412 27.25 2.39 -3.30
N TYR A 413 28.22 1.92 -4.11
CA TYR A 413 28.23 0.61 -4.73
C TYR A 413 29.65 0.01 -4.62
N HIS A 414 29.76 -1.16 -4.00
CA HIS A 414 31.02 -1.86 -3.79
C HIS A 414 30.93 -3.29 -4.32
N GLN A 415 31.88 -3.71 -5.16
CA GLN A 415 31.94 -5.06 -5.73
C GLN A 415 33.34 -5.63 -5.62
N VAL A 416 33.42 -6.87 -5.20
CA VAL A 416 34.64 -7.69 -5.23
C VAL A 416 34.41 -8.93 -6.09
N ASN A 417 35.46 -9.44 -6.73
CA ASN A 417 35.42 -10.73 -7.42
C ASN A 417 35.51 -11.89 -6.39
N PRO A 418 35.34 -13.16 -6.80
CA PRO A 418 35.43 -14.31 -5.90
C PRO A 418 36.78 -14.47 -5.18
N ALA A 419 37.85 -13.90 -5.70
CA ALA A 419 39.17 -13.88 -5.09
C ALA A 419 39.35 -12.74 -4.06
N GLY A 420 38.31 -11.92 -3.82
CA GLY A 420 38.34 -10.80 -2.88
C GLY A 420 38.95 -9.52 -3.44
N VAL A 421 39.30 -9.50 -4.72
CA VAL A 421 39.85 -8.28 -5.37
C VAL A 421 38.68 -7.34 -5.67
N VAL A 422 38.86 -6.06 -5.29
CA VAL A 422 37.88 -4.99 -5.57
C VAL A 422 37.85 -4.74 -7.08
N THR A 423 36.68 -4.90 -7.67
CA THR A 423 36.43 -4.65 -9.11
C THR A 423 35.67 -3.35 -9.35
N GLN A 424 34.94 -2.88 -8.34
CA GLN A 424 34.29 -1.58 -8.35
C GLN A 424 34.12 -1.08 -6.90
N ASP A 425 34.47 0.18 -6.68
CA ASP A 425 34.18 0.90 -5.41
C ASP A 425 33.79 2.32 -5.75
N THR A 426 32.50 2.59 -5.73
CA THR A 426 31.95 3.88 -6.10
C THR A 426 31.26 4.50 -4.90
N ARG A 427 31.66 5.74 -4.56
CA ARG A 427 30.96 6.61 -3.65
C ARG A 427 30.28 7.69 -4.48
N TYR A 428 28.98 7.82 -4.31
CA TYR A 428 28.20 8.82 -5.02
C TYR A 428 28.16 10.11 -4.22
N ALA A 429 28.14 11.23 -4.93
CA ALA A 429 28.03 12.54 -4.29
C ALA A 429 26.71 12.67 -3.54
N ASP A 430 26.78 13.30 -2.38
CA ASP A 430 25.60 13.67 -1.62
C ASP A 430 24.75 14.69 -2.39
N ARG A 431 23.46 14.59 -2.27
CA ARG A 431 22.48 15.43 -2.96
C ARG A 431 21.43 15.91 -1.99
N ASP A 432 20.99 17.12 -2.22
CA ASP A 432 19.95 17.73 -1.40
C ASP A 432 19.12 18.74 -2.21
N GLY A 433 18.02 19.16 -1.66
CA GLY A 433 17.19 20.17 -2.29
C GLY A 433 15.98 20.58 -1.47
N TRP A 434 15.40 21.68 -1.91
CA TRP A 434 14.14 22.18 -1.43
C TRP A 434 13.06 21.98 -2.51
N ASN A 435 11.84 21.69 -2.08
CA ASN A 435 10.70 21.64 -2.97
C ASN A 435 9.50 22.28 -2.29
N ALA A 436 8.81 23.15 -3.04
CA ALA A 436 7.55 23.72 -2.61
C ALA A 436 6.40 23.06 -3.37
N ASN A 437 5.40 22.61 -2.61
CA ASN A 437 4.14 22.05 -3.13
C ASN A 437 2.98 22.94 -2.68
N GLY A 438 1.89 22.89 -3.43
CA GLY A 438 0.66 23.57 -3.07
C GLY A 438 -0.55 22.77 -3.51
N ARG A 439 -1.65 22.97 -2.81
CA ARG A 439 -2.97 22.53 -3.25
C ARG A 439 -4.02 23.57 -2.91
N GLY A 440 -5.09 23.59 -3.70
CA GLY A 440 -6.25 24.39 -3.42
C GLY A 440 -7.47 23.75 -4.04
N GLY A 441 -8.62 24.00 -3.44
CA GLY A 441 -9.86 23.42 -3.90
C GLY A 441 -11.08 24.23 -3.47
N ILE A 442 -12.19 23.94 -4.12
CA ILE A 442 -13.49 24.51 -3.82
C ILE A 442 -14.56 23.43 -3.89
N VAL A 443 -15.46 23.45 -2.95
CA VAL A 443 -16.72 22.72 -2.98
C VAL A 443 -17.84 23.73 -2.98
N TRP A 444 -18.77 23.59 -3.91
CA TRP A 444 -20.04 24.31 -3.91
C TRP A 444 -21.19 23.34 -3.66
N ASN A 445 -21.80 23.44 -2.50
CA ASN A 445 -23.01 22.71 -2.15
C ASN A 445 -24.22 23.39 -2.78
N ALA A 446 -24.51 23.05 -4.06
CA ALA A 446 -25.57 23.66 -4.87
C ALA A 446 -26.99 23.32 -4.39
N GLY A 447 -27.11 22.61 -3.27
CA GLY A 447 -28.32 22.18 -2.61
C GLY A 447 -28.03 21.02 -1.68
N THR A 448 -29.08 20.33 -1.24
CA THR A 448 -28.92 19.17 -0.35
C THR A 448 -28.49 17.89 -1.07
N ALA A 449 -28.60 17.86 -2.39
CA ALA A 449 -28.38 16.65 -3.19
C ALA A 449 -27.17 16.75 -4.14
N VAL A 450 -26.66 17.93 -4.41
CA VAL A 450 -25.61 18.16 -5.43
C VAL A 450 -24.49 18.99 -4.86
N SER A 451 -23.27 18.48 -4.97
CA SER A 451 -22.05 19.25 -4.75
C SER A 451 -21.19 19.28 -6.02
N LEU A 452 -20.65 20.45 -6.35
CA LEU A 452 -19.68 20.62 -7.41
C LEU A 452 -18.31 20.89 -6.76
N ARG A 453 -17.28 20.27 -7.28
CA ARG A 453 -15.93 20.44 -6.72
C ARG A 453 -14.89 20.66 -7.82
N ALA A 454 -13.85 21.39 -7.47
CA ALA A 454 -12.67 21.54 -8.30
C ALA A 454 -11.43 21.68 -7.42
N ALA A 455 -10.32 21.12 -7.87
CA ALA A 455 -9.05 21.22 -7.16
C ALA A 455 -7.87 21.28 -8.12
N ALA A 456 -6.79 21.88 -7.63
CA ALA A 456 -5.47 21.85 -8.23
C ALA A 456 -4.43 21.47 -7.16
N TYR A 457 -3.42 20.71 -7.53
CA TYR A 457 -2.42 20.20 -6.59
C TYR A 457 -1.08 19.93 -7.26
N THR A 458 -0.04 19.92 -6.43
CA THR A 458 1.31 19.46 -6.81
C THR A 458 1.78 18.37 -5.86
N GLY A 459 2.81 17.63 -6.24
CA GLY A 459 3.36 16.55 -5.41
C GLY A 459 4.80 16.23 -5.77
N LEU A 460 5.50 15.56 -4.86
CA LEU A 460 6.89 15.17 -4.99
C LEU A 460 7.08 13.70 -4.62
N ARG A 461 7.93 12.96 -5.39
CA ARG A 461 8.48 11.66 -4.98
C ARG A 461 9.99 11.63 -5.19
N LEU A 462 10.72 11.23 -4.17
CA LEU A 462 12.17 10.99 -4.28
C LEU A 462 12.43 9.63 -4.95
N PRO A 463 13.51 9.49 -5.74
CA PRO A 463 13.97 8.18 -6.20
C PRO A 463 14.31 7.30 -5.00
N THR A 464 13.99 6.02 -5.06
CA THR A 464 14.35 5.04 -4.02
C THR A 464 15.84 4.69 -4.08
N LEU A 465 16.41 4.21 -2.96
CA LEU A 465 17.81 3.75 -2.93
C LEU A 465 18.08 2.63 -3.93
N ASN A 466 17.08 1.77 -4.17
CA ASN A 466 17.13 0.74 -5.21
C ASN A 466 17.21 1.33 -6.62
N GLU A 467 16.44 2.38 -6.91
CA GLU A 467 16.48 3.06 -8.22
C GLU A 467 17.82 3.76 -8.47
N LEU A 468 18.41 4.32 -7.42
CA LEU A 468 19.67 5.08 -7.48
C LEU A 468 20.92 4.20 -7.59
N TYR A 469 20.99 3.10 -6.80
CA TYR A 469 22.28 2.47 -6.54
C TYR A 469 22.35 0.98 -6.86
N ARG A 470 21.23 0.29 -7.16
CA ARG A 470 21.23 -1.14 -7.41
C ARG A 470 20.93 -1.50 -8.87
N PRO A 471 21.91 -1.91 -9.68
CA PRO A 471 21.61 -2.63 -10.93
C PRO A 471 21.08 -4.03 -10.63
N PHE A 472 20.16 -4.54 -11.44
CA PHE A 472 19.66 -5.91 -11.29
C PHE A 472 19.53 -6.60 -12.66
N VAL A 473 19.54 -7.93 -12.62
CA VAL A 473 19.41 -8.77 -13.82
C VAL A 473 18.21 -9.70 -13.65
N VAL A 474 17.28 -9.61 -14.59
CA VAL A 474 16.27 -10.66 -14.84
C VAL A 474 16.61 -11.22 -16.22
N PHE A 475 17.46 -12.24 -16.21
CA PHE A 475 18.06 -12.77 -17.45
C PHE A 475 17.02 -12.95 -18.58
N PRO A 476 17.34 -12.50 -19.81
CA PRO A 476 18.63 -11.94 -20.26
C PRO A 476 18.79 -10.42 -20.04
N ILE A 477 17.81 -9.74 -19.45
CA ILE A 477 17.77 -8.27 -19.35
C ILE A 477 18.47 -7.78 -18.08
N THR A 478 19.45 -6.91 -18.26
CA THR A 478 20.07 -6.10 -17.19
C THR A 478 19.36 -4.76 -17.10
N THR A 479 18.95 -4.35 -15.89
CA THR A 479 18.47 -2.99 -15.63
C THR A 479 19.50 -2.24 -14.79
N ASN A 480 20.11 -1.22 -15.36
CA ASN A 480 21.09 -0.38 -14.69
C ASN A 480 20.42 0.57 -13.68
N ALA A 481 21.10 0.82 -12.60
CA ALA A 481 20.79 1.90 -11.66
C ALA A 481 21.28 3.24 -12.20
N ASN A 482 20.71 4.34 -11.69
CA ASN A 482 21.13 5.67 -12.09
C ASN A 482 21.13 6.61 -10.88
N ALA A 483 22.33 6.93 -10.37
CA ALA A 483 22.50 7.83 -9.23
C ALA A 483 22.11 9.30 -9.56
N GLY A 484 21.99 9.64 -10.83
CA GLY A 484 21.59 10.96 -11.33
C GLY A 484 20.10 11.22 -11.39
N LEU A 485 19.23 10.24 -11.02
CA LEU A 485 17.78 10.40 -11.08
C LEU A 485 17.29 11.62 -10.30
N LYS A 486 16.45 12.42 -10.94
CA LYS A 486 15.77 13.57 -10.34
C LYS A 486 14.51 13.12 -9.60
N PRO A 487 14.04 13.86 -8.59
CA PRO A 487 12.72 13.66 -8.02
C PRO A 487 11.60 13.82 -9.06
N GLU A 488 10.57 12.98 -8.97
CA GLU A 488 9.35 13.12 -9.78
C GLU A 488 8.47 14.22 -9.21
N ARG A 489 7.87 15.06 -10.07
CA ARG A 489 7.02 16.20 -9.69
C ARG A 489 5.68 16.13 -10.38
N LEU A 490 4.61 16.11 -9.61
CA LEU A 490 3.24 16.13 -10.11
C LEU A 490 2.70 17.57 -10.18
N ARG A 491 1.93 17.85 -11.23
CA ARG A 491 0.91 18.90 -11.29
C ARG A 491 -0.39 18.26 -11.75
N GLY A 492 -1.47 18.53 -11.05
CA GLY A 492 -2.77 17.97 -11.38
C GLY A 492 -3.91 18.94 -11.16
N TYR A 493 -4.96 18.72 -11.93
CA TYR A 493 -6.23 19.45 -11.86
C TYR A 493 -7.35 18.43 -11.89
N GLU A 494 -8.41 18.69 -11.17
CA GLU A 494 -9.62 17.89 -11.22
C GLU A 494 -10.87 18.73 -11.02
N ALA A 495 -11.96 18.25 -11.59
CA ALA A 495 -13.30 18.78 -11.36
C ALA A 495 -14.27 17.61 -11.25
N GLY A 496 -15.23 17.70 -10.36
CA GLY A 496 -16.18 16.63 -10.10
C GLY A 496 -17.55 17.11 -9.69
N VAL A 497 -18.49 16.16 -9.78
CA VAL A 497 -19.87 16.30 -9.33
C VAL A 497 -20.16 15.14 -8.41
N ASP A 498 -20.68 15.45 -7.23
CA ASP A 498 -21.19 14.47 -6.28
C ASP A 498 -22.71 14.64 -6.18
N PHE A 499 -23.44 13.54 -6.34
CA PHE A 499 -24.90 13.51 -6.31
C PHE A 499 -25.36 12.53 -5.21
N HIS A 500 -26.01 13.08 -4.18
CA HIS A 500 -26.47 12.35 -3.00
C HIS A 500 -27.89 12.80 -2.61
N PRO A 501 -28.92 12.45 -3.43
CA PRO A 501 -30.28 12.91 -3.23
C PRO A 501 -30.92 12.31 -1.96
N SER A 502 -30.32 11.26 -1.39
CA SER A 502 -30.72 10.61 -0.16
C SER A 502 -29.51 9.89 0.46
N GLU A 503 -29.62 9.43 1.68
CA GLU A 503 -28.61 8.58 2.33
C GLU A 503 -28.40 7.23 1.61
N ALA A 504 -29.37 6.83 0.78
CA ALA A 504 -29.33 5.56 0.06
C ALA A 504 -28.50 5.62 -1.23
N LEU A 505 -28.35 6.79 -1.86
CA LEU A 505 -27.67 6.91 -3.17
C LEU A 505 -26.55 7.92 -3.11
N ASN A 506 -25.36 7.48 -3.47
CA ASN A 506 -24.16 8.28 -3.63
C ASN A 506 -23.56 8.04 -5.02
N LEU A 507 -23.41 9.06 -5.82
CA LEU A 507 -22.77 9.03 -7.14
C LEU A 507 -21.68 10.11 -7.16
N SER A 508 -20.49 9.76 -7.63
CA SER A 508 -19.39 10.70 -7.83
C SER A 508 -18.79 10.52 -9.21
N ILE A 509 -18.58 11.61 -9.92
CA ILE A 509 -17.88 11.62 -11.22
C ILE A 509 -16.81 12.70 -11.17
N THR A 510 -15.57 12.32 -11.50
CA THR A 510 -14.43 13.23 -11.54
C THR A 510 -13.73 13.15 -12.88
N ALA A 511 -13.50 14.30 -13.50
CA ALA A 511 -12.55 14.45 -14.60
C ALA A 511 -11.21 14.97 -14.05
N PHE A 512 -10.10 14.43 -14.51
CA PHE A 512 -8.77 14.83 -14.05
C PHE A 512 -7.78 14.98 -15.21
N ASP A 513 -6.77 15.82 -14.98
CA ASP A 513 -5.61 16.03 -15.85
C ASP A 513 -4.34 16.12 -14.99
N ASN A 514 -3.47 15.11 -15.10
CA ASN A 514 -2.25 14.95 -14.31
C ASN A 514 -1.01 14.92 -15.19
N TYR A 515 -0.02 15.72 -14.83
CA TYR A 515 1.26 15.83 -15.50
C TYR A 515 2.40 15.51 -14.52
N LEU A 516 3.00 14.31 -14.66
CA LEU A 516 4.13 13.84 -13.86
C LEU A 516 5.44 14.14 -14.59
N LYS A 517 6.11 15.22 -14.21
CA LYS A 517 7.42 15.61 -14.76
C LYS A 517 8.56 14.78 -14.18
N ASP A 518 9.63 14.58 -14.98
CA ASP A 518 10.80 13.80 -14.60
C ASP A 518 10.43 12.38 -14.13
N ALA A 519 9.42 11.75 -14.76
CA ALA A 519 8.92 10.44 -14.37
C ALA A 519 9.99 9.36 -14.51
N ILE A 520 10.19 8.55 -13.45
CA ILE A 520 11.19 7.48 -13.45
C ILE A 520 10.62 6.25 -14.14
N ALA A 521 11.31 5.80 -15.20
CA ALA A 521 10.95 4.61 -15.97
C ALA A 521 12.17 3.71 -16.19
N ASN A 522 11.93 2.43 -16.47
CA ASN A 522 12.94 1.50 -16.98
C ASN A 522 13.00 1.64 -18.49
N VAL A 523 13.92 2.46 -18.98
CA VAL A 523 14.05 2.76 -20.42
C VAL A 523 14.87 1.67 -21.12
N THR A 524 14.34 1.11 -22.17
CA THR A 524 15.00 0.09 -22.99
C THR A 524 16.09 0.74 -23.85
N LEU A 525 17.35 0.36 -23.63
CA LEU A 525 18.51 0.82 -24.39
C LEU A 525 18.91 -0.18 -25.49
N SER A 526 18.69 -1.46 -25.24
CA SER A 526 18.89 -2.55 -26.21
C SER A 526 18.01 -3.75 -25.84
N SER A 527 18.04 -4.82 -26.63
CA SER A 527 17.28 -6.04 -26.34
C SER A 527 17.61 -6.70 -24.99
N THR A 528 18.77 -6.39 -24.41
CA THR A 528 19.23 -6.98 -23.13
C THR A 528 19.58 -5.97 -22.05
N VAL A 529 19.49 -4.67 -22.34
CA VAL A 529 19.88 -3.61 -21.40
C VAL A 529 18.75 -2.59 -21.26
N ARG A 530 18.37 -2.32 -20.05
CA ARG A 530 17.52 -1.20 -19.61
C ARG A 530 18.29 -0.33 -18.62
N GLU A 531 17.88 0.89 -18.48
CA GLU A 531 18.37 1.80 -17.45
C GLU A 531 17.20 2.56 -16.81
N ARG A 532 17.32 2.85 -15.53
CA ARG A 532 16.39 3.76 -14.86
C ARG A 532 16.70 5.18 -15.27
N GLN A 533 15.77 5.80 -15.96
CA GLN A 533 15.91 7.19 -16.44
C GLN A 533 14.68 8.01 -16.11
N ASN A 534 14.85 9.31 -15.98
CA ASN A 534 13.74 10.23 -16.00
C ASN A 534 13.31 10.46 -17.46
N VAL A 535 12.10 10.10 -17.82
CA VAL A 535 11.47 10.57 -19.05
C VAL A 535 10.94 12.01 -18.81
N ASP A 536 10.74 12.80 -19.86
CA ASP A 536 10.34 14.20 -19.71
C ASP A 536 9.07 14.31 -18.86
N SER A 537 8.05 13.52 -19.18
CA SER A 537 6.85 13.41 -18.35
C SER A 537 5.96 12.22 -18.72
N ILE A 538 4.99 11.95 -17.82
CA ILE A 538 3.79 11.18 -18.11
C ILE A 538 2.60 12.12 -17.99
N HIS A 539 1.79 12.24 -19.05
CA HIS A 539 0.54 12.99 -19.06
C HIS A 539 -0.62 12.00 -19.01
N ALA A 540 -1.39 12.02 -17.92
CA ALA A 540 -2.53 11.13 -17.68
C ALA A 540 -3.79 11.97 -17.45
N ARG A 541 -4.78 11.81 -18.32
CA ARG A 541 -6.09 12.45 -18.22
C ARG A 541 -7.18 11.40 -18.27
N GLY A 542 -8.28 11.64 -17.58
CA GLY A 542 -9.32 10.64 -17.54
C GLY A 542 -10.58 11.05 -16.80
N ILE A 543 -11.46 10.07 -16.69
CA ILE A 543 -12.70 10.16 -15.94
C ILE A 543 -12.74 9.00 -14.96
N GLU A 544 -13.08 9.30 -13.73
CA GLU A 544 -13.36 8.35 -12.66
C GLU A 544 -14.80 8.51 -12.23
N ALA A 545 -15.47 7.39 -11.97
CA ALA A 545 -16.83 7.38 -11.45
C ALA A 545 -16.95 6.34 -10.34
N SER A 546 -17.72 6.64 -9.31
CA SER A 546 -18.12 5.70 -8.27
C SER A 546 -19.60 5.86 -7.95
N ALA A 547 -20.21 4.76 -7.57
CA ALA A 547 -21.61 4.70 -7.20
C ALA A 547 -21.80 3.76 -6.00
N ASP A 548 -22.59 4.21 -5.02
CA ASP A 548 -23.06 3.40 -3.89
C ASP A 548 -24.57 3.58 -3.76
N LEU A 549 -25.30 2.46 -3.74
CA LEU A 549 -26.76 2.45 -3.62
C LEU A 549 -27.20 1.39 -2.61
N LYS A 550 -27.94 1.81 -1.58
CA LYS A 550 -28.54 0.96 -0.54
C LYS A 550 -30.02 0.76 -0.81
N LEU A 551 -30.42 -0.46 -1.05
CA LEU A 551 -31.81 -0.86 -1.30
C LEU A 551 -32.26 -1.83 -0.19
N GLY A 552 -32.55 -1.28 0.98
CA GLY A 552 -32.92 -2.07 2.16
C GLY A 552 -31.78 -2.99 2.60
N LYS A 553 -31.90 -4.29 2.29
CA LYS A 553 -30.91 -5.33 2.62
C LYS A 553 -29.89 -5.59 1.51
N VAL A 554 -29.96 -4.85 0.41
CA VAL A 554 -29.06 -5.00 -0.75
C VAL A 554 -28.24 -3.72 -0.90
N ASP A 555 -26.93 -3.86 -0.95
CA ASP A 555 -26.00 -2.80 -1.25
C ASP A 555 -25.37 -3.04 -2.63
N LEU A 556 -25.45 -2.04 -3.48
CA LEU A 556 -24.79 -2.02 -4.78
C LEU A 556 -23.64 -1.01 -4.73
N SER A 557 -22.48 -1.41 -5.19
CA SER A 557 -21.37 -0.48 -5.35
C SER A 557 -20.65 -0.72 -6.67
N GLY A 558 -20.16 0.37 -7.27
CA GLY A 558 -19.46 0.30 -8.53
C GLY A 558 -18.39 1.38 -8.65
N SER A 559 -17.37 1.09 -9.44
CA SER A 559 -16.35 2.05 -9.81
C SER A 559 -15.92 1.84 -11.26
N LEU A 560 -15.55 2.94 -11.90
CA LEU A 560 -15.03 2.96 -13.27
C LEU A 560 -13.92 3.99 -13.36
N SER A 561 -12.82 3.63 -14.01
CA SER A 561 -11.77 4.56 -14.40
C SER A 561 -11.45 4.38 -15.87
N TRP A 562 -11.57 5.45 -16.63
CA TRP A 562 -11.06 5.53 -18.00
C TRP A 562 -9.92 6.55 -18.06
N THR A 563 -8.74 6.13 -18.53
CA THR A 563 -7.54 6.98 -18.52
C THR A 563 -6.78 6.88 -19.83
N ASP A 564 -6.47 8.03 -20.44
CA ASP A 564 -5.53 8.18 -21.54
C ASP A 564 -4.20 8.72 -20.97
N ALA A 565 -3.25 7.82 -20.74
CA ALA A 565 -1.93 8.15 -20.22
C ALA A 565 -0.89 7.98 -21.34
N LYS A 566 -0.02 8.98 -21.50
CA LYS A 566 1.04 9.02 -22.52
C LYS A 566 2.35 9.50 -21.95
N VAL A 567 3.42 8.83 -22.31
CA VAL A 567 4.79 9.30 -22.10
C VAL A 567 5.05 10.47 -23.04
N LYS A 568 5.71 11.50 -22.54
CA LYS A 568 6.35 12.55 -23.33
C LYS A 568 7.85 12.38 -23.19
N ALA A 569 8.52 12.28 -24.30
CA ALA A 569 9.94 12.01 -24.36
C ALA A 569 10.60 12.76 -25.51
N THR A 570 11.86 13.17 -25.31
CA THR A 570 12.68 13.89 -26.30
C THR A 570 14.06 13.26 -26.41
N ALA A 571 14.86 13.71 -27.36
CA ALA A 571 16.25 13.33 -27.55
C ALA A 571 16.43 11.79 -27.60
N ALA A 572 17.28 11.22 -26.75
CA ALA A 572 17.62 9.79 -26.74
C ALA A 572 16.42 8.87 -26.43
N GLN A 573 15.33 9.41 -25.88
CA GLN A 573 14.14 8.65 -25.48
C GLN A 573 12.96 8.86 -26.42
N ILE A 574 13.15 9.50 -27.57
CA ILE A 574 12.07 9.85 -28.53
C ILE A 574 11.20 8.67 -28.96
N ALA A 575 11.74 7.45 -28.94
CA ALA A 575 10.99 6.23 -29.24
C ALA A 575 9.83 5.98 -28.26
N LEU A 576 9.86 6.56 -27.08
CA LEU A 576 8.81 6.45 -26.07
C LEU A 576 7.74 7.53 -26.20
N ASP A 577 7.93 8.56 -27.06
CA ASP A 577 6.97 9.67 -27.17
C ASP A 577 5.62 9.19 -27.67
N GLY A 578 4.57 9.55 -26.96
CA GLY A 578 3.19 9.12 -27.23
C GLY A 578 2.84 7.71 -26.79
N MET A 579 3.82 6.90 -26.34
CA MET A 579 3.58 5.55 -25.83
C MET A 579 2.80 5.59 -24.50
N ARG A 580 1.96 4.55 -24.30
CA ARG A 580 1.31 4.36 -22.98
C ARG A 580 2.35 3.83 -22.00
N PRO A 581 2.39 4.35 -20.76
CA PRO A 581 3.25 3.78 -19.73
C PRO A 581 3.01 2.27 -19.54
N ALA A 582 4.08 1.52 -19.26
CA ALA A 582 3.99 0.08 -19.04
C ALA A 582 2.99 -0.24 -17.90
N GLN A 583 2.24 -1.34 -18.06
CA GLN A 583 1.29 -1.89 -17.09
C GLN A 583 0.14 -0.96 -16.69
N VAL A 584 -0.23 -0.05 -17.57
CA VAL A 584 -1.35 0.87 -17.41
C VAL A 584 -2.52 0.46 -18.31
N PRO A 585 -3.70 0.10 -17.77
CA PRO A 585 -4.91 -0.13 -18.56
C PRO A 585 -5.56 1.20 -18.94
N LYS A 586 -6.26 1.25 -20.09
CA LYS A 586 -7.14 2.39 -20.41
C LYS A 586 -8.44 2.38 -19.62
N LEU A 587 -8.92 1.20 -19.28
CA LEU A 587 -10.19 0.98 -18.60
C LEU A 587 -10.01 0.02 -17.44
N ALA A 588 -10.49 0.39 -16.27
CA ALA A 588 -10.70 -0.48 -15.13
C ALA A 588 -12.10 -0.24 -14.56
N ALA A 589 -12.80 -1.29 -14.22
CA ALA A 589 -14.14 -1.22 -13.65
C ALA A 589 -14.35 -2.32 -12.62
N SER A 590 -15.13 -2.03 -11.59
CA SER A 590 -15.55 -2.98 -10.56
C SER A 590 -17.02 -2.75 -10.22
N GLY A 591 -17.76 -3.82 -9.97
CA GLY A 591 -19.14 -3.75 -9.49
C GLY A 591 -19.38 -4.84 -8.46
N THR A 592 -19.97 -4.49 -7.32
CA THR A 592 -20.28 -5.41 -6.23
C THR A 592 -21.76 -5.32 -5.90
N VAL A 593 -22.40 -6.46 -5.76
CA VAL A 593 -23.74 -6.63 -5.16
C VAL A 593 -23.53 -7.33 -3.84
N ALA A 594 -23.94 -6.71 -2.74
CA ALA A 594 -23.91 -7.31 -1.41
C ALA A 594 -25.35 -7.42 -0.87
N TRP A 595 -25.66 -8.53 -0.20
CA TRP A 595 -26.98 -8.83 0.36
C TRP A 595 -26.85 -9.37 1.78
N ALA A 596 -27.54 -8.73 2.71
CA ALA A 596 -27.63 -9.12 4.12
C ALA A 596 -29.11 -9.47 4.47
N PRO A 597 -29.60 -10.67 4.09
CA PRO A 597 -31.03 -11.04 4.28
C PRO A 597 -31.48 -11.05 5.74
N ALA A 598 -30.57 -11.34 6.67
CA ALA A 598 -30.83 -11.38 8.10
C ALA A 598 -29.53 -11.06 8.87
N ASP A 599 -29.62 -10.87 10.18
CA ASP A 599 -28.48 -10.62 11.04
C ASP A 599 -27.43 -11.72 10.94
N GLY A 600 -26.17 -11.33 10.83
CA GLY A 600 -25.04 -12.24 10.66
C GLY A 600 -24.86 -12.81 9.25
N TRP A 601 -25.83 -12.69 8.35
CA TRP A 601 -25.70 -13.05 6.95
C TRP A 601 -24.95 -11.97 6.16
N ARG A 602 -24.04 -12.39 5.31
CA ARG A 602 -23.37 -11.51 4.36
C ARG A 602 -23.04 -12.27 3.09
N LEU A 603 -23.65 -11.87 1.99
CA LEU A 603 -23.42 -12.44 0.67
C LEU A 603 -22.92 -11.32 -0.24
N ALA A 604 -21.88 -11.57 -1.03
CA ALA A 604 -21.40 -10.58 -1.99
C ALA A 604 -20.92 -11.25 -3.29
N ALA A 605 -21.17 -10.57 -4.40
CA ALA A 605 -20.64 -10.92 -5.71
C ALA A 605 -19.96 -9.69 -6.31
N THR A 606 -18.70 -9.83 -6.69
CA THR A 606 -17.88 -8.75 -7.25
C THR A 606 -17.39 -9.12 -8.64
N LEU A 607 -17.76 -8.32 -9.64
CA LEU A 607 -17.25 -8.41 -11.01
C LEU A 607 -16.17 -7.33 -11.19
N ARG A 608 -14.98 -7.73 -11.70
CA ARG A 608 -13.89 -6.81 -12.02
C ARG A 608 -13.46 -6.95 -13.46
N ARG A 609 -13.23 -5.82 -14.10
CA ARG A 609 -12.66 -5.74 -15.44
C ARG A 609 -11.40 -4.89 -15.44
N THR A 610 -10.27 -5.47 -15.86
CA THR A 610 -9.04 -4.73 -16.15
C THR A 610 -8.75 -4.80 -17.64
N GLY A 611 -8.64 -3.65 -18.29
CA GLY A 611 -8.34 -3.54 -19.72
C GLY A 611 -6.95 -4.08 -20.08
N ALA A 612 -6.69 -4.22 -21.39
CA ALA A 612 -5.39 -4.63 -21.89
C ALA A 612 -4.30 -3.61 -21.55
N GLN A 613 -3.11 -4.11 -21.27
CA GLN A 613 -1.90 -3.36 -20.90
C GLN A 613 -0.71 -3.82 -21.75
N TYR A 614 0.41 -3.11 -21.63
CA TYR A 614 1.70 -3.55 -22.15
C TYR A 614 2.65 -3.85 -20.98
N GLU A 615 3.48 -4.89 -21.13
CA GLU A 615 4.50 -5.26 -20.12
C GLU A 615 5.68 -4.28 -20.13
N ASP A 616 6.02 -3.75 -21.31
CA ASP A 616 7.23 -2.98 -21.53
C ASP A 616 6.94 -1.56 -22.06
N ASP A 617 7.97 -0.73 -22.01
CA ASP A 617 7.94 0.68 -22.41
C ASP A 617 7.77 0.89 -23.94
N LEU A 618 8.25 -0.06 -24.75
CA LEU A 618 8.14 -0.04 -26.21
C LEU A 618 6.86 -0.67 -26.75
N GLN A 619 5.98 -1.18 -25.87
CA GLN A 619 4.68 -1.78 -26.19
C GLN A 619 4.78 -3.03 -27.09
N VAL A 620 5.87 -3.79 -26.97
CA VAL A 620 6.09 -5.03 -27.74
C VAL A 620 5.29 -6.18 -27.14
N ASP A 621 5.37 -6.35 -25.82
CA ASP A 621 4.72 -7.44 -25.09
C ASP A 621 3.37 -6.97 -24.51
N THR A 622 2.30 -7.70 -24.82
CA THR A 622 0.95 -7.37 -24.37
C THR A 622 0.51 -8.19 -23.17
N LEU A 623 -0.29 -7.58 -22.32
CA LEU A 623 -1.04 -8.21 -21.24
C LEU A 623 -2.53 -8.11 -21.57
N PRO A 624 -3.20 -9.21 -21.96
CA PRO A 624 -4.62 -9.21 -22.32
C PRO A 624 -5.51 -8.66 -21.23
N ALA A 625 -6.65 -8.14 -21.61
CA ALA A 625 -7.68 -7.75 -20.66
C ALA A 625 -8.21 -8.99 -19.90
N ALA A 626 -8.62 -8.80 -18.64
CA ALA A 626 -9.20 -9.86 -17.83
C ALA A 626 -10.50 -9.40 -17.16
N THR A 627 -11.48 -10.31 -17.03
CA THR A 627 -12.72 -10.09 -16.31
C THR A 627 -12.92 -11.21 -15.31
N THR A 628 -12.94 -10.92 -14.02
CA THR A 628 -13.07 -11.91 -12.94
C THR A 628 -14.38 -11.71 -12.19
N LEU A 629 -14.95 -12.81 -11.75
CA LEU A 629 -16.11 -12.86 -10.85
C LEU A 629 -15.69 -13.51 -9.54
N ASP A 630 -15.89 -12.81 -8.44
CA ASP A 630 -15.60 -13.27 -7.09
C ASP A 630 -16.88 -13.36 -6.26
N LEU A 631 -16.97 -14.36 -5.38
CA LEU A 631 -18.11 -14.55 -4.48
C LEU A 631 -17.65 -14.67 -3.04
N TYR A 632 -18.42 -14.08 -2.14
CA TYR A 632 -18.27 -14.21 -0.70
C TYR A 632 -19.61 -14.58 -0.07
N ALA A 633 -19.62 -15.52 0.85
CA ALA A 633 -20.79 -15.86 1.65
C ALA A 633 -20.38 -16.13 3.10
N GLN A 634 -21.05 -15.45 4.03
CA GLN A 634 -21.03 -15.74 5.46
C GLN A 634 -22.45 -16.08 5.88
N VAL A 635 -22.63 -17.29 6.42
CA VAL A 635 -23.93 -17.84 6.82
C VAL A 635 -23.87 -18.21 8.29
N PRO A 636 -24.64 -17.57 9.18
CA PRO A 636 -24.63 -17.90 10.60
C PRO A 636 -25.18 -19.32 10.82
N ILE A 637 -24.48 -20.12 11.62
CA ILE A 637 -24.91 -21.44 12.08
C ILE A 637 -25.43 -21.34 13.50
N THR A 638 -24.75 -20.57 14.32
CA THR A 638 -25.15 -20.23 15.69
C THR A 638 -24.90 -18.74 15.92
N ARG A 639 -25.29 -18.22 17.09
CA ARG A 639 -25.01 -16.83 17.47
C ARG A 639 -23.49 -16.51 17.53
N PHE A 640 -22.64 -17.51 17.63
CA PHE A 640 -21.17 -17.35 17.75
C PHE A 640 -20.38 -17.88 16.55
N ALA A 641 -21.01 -18.63 15.65
CA ALA A 641 -20.32 -19.31 14.57
C ALA A 641 -21.04 -19.13 13.24
N SER A 642 -20.26 -18.82 12.21
CA SER A 642 -20.72 -18.71 10.82
C SER A 642 -19.90 -19.63 9.91
N LEU A 643 -20.55 -20.21 8.91
CA LEU A 643 -19.89 -20.81 7.76
C LEU A 643 -19.43 -19.68 6.83
N VAL A 644 -18.18 -19.75 6.38
CA VAL A 644 -17.63 -18.83 5.37
C VAL A 644 -17.29 -19.60 4.12
N LEU A 645 -17.81 -19.16 2.99
CA LEU A 645 -17.52 -19.68 1.66
C LEU A 645 -17.00 -18.53 0.80
N ARG A 646 -15.92 -18.76 0.06
CA ARG A 646 -15.34 -17.77 -0.84
C ARG A 646 -15.00 -18.41 -2.19
N ALA A 647 -15.17 -17.67 -3.27
CA ALA A 647 -14.74 -18.08 -4.60
C ALA A 647 -14.00 -16.90 -5.24
N GLU A 648 -12.74 -17.08 -5.52
CA GLU A 648 -11.91 -16.14 -6.26
C GLU A 648 -11.84 -16.58 -7.72
N ASN A 649 -12.00 -15.64 -8.66
CA ASN A 649 -11.98 -15.91 -10.10
C ASN A 649 -12.87 -17.12 -10.48
N LEU A 650 -14.14 -17.08 -10.10
CA LEU A 650 -15.08 -18.20 -10.26
C LEU A 650 -15.16 -18.71 -11.69
N THR A 651 -15.06 -17.83 -12.67
CA THR A 651 -15.10 -18.12 -14.10
C THR A 651 -13.83 -18.77 -14.64
N ASP A 652 -12.77 -18.87 -13.83
CA ASP A 652 -11.44 -19.38 -14.20
C ASP A 652 -10.79 -18.63 -15.37
N GLU A 653 -10.98 -17.28 -15.39
CA GLU A 653 -10.39 -16.41 -16.39
C GLU A 653 -8.85 -16.48 -16.32
N THR A 654 -8.22 -16.58 -17.48
CA THR A 654 -6.76 -16.58 -17.58
C THR A 654 -6.19 -15.17 -17.47
N ILE A 655 -5.59 -14.85 -16.32
CA ILE A 655 -5.00 -13.55 -16.03
C ILE A 655 -3.50 -13.62 -16.36
N VAL A 656 -3.05 -12.92 -17.40
CA VAL A 656 -1.60 -12.78 -17.68
C VAL A 656 -1.07 -11.60 -16.88
N THR A 657 -0.20 -11.87 -15.91
CA THR A 657 0.35 -10.84 -15.00
C THR A 657 1.72 -10.33 -15.45
N ARG A 658 2.41 -11.11 -16.29
CA ARG A 658 3.69 -10.78 -16.89
C ARG A 658 3.79 -11.47 -18.26
N ASN A 659 4.38 -10.78 -19.21
CA ASN A 659 4.80 -11.32 -20.50
C ASN A 659 6.13 -10.67 -20.88
N ALA A 660 7.19 -11.46 -21.03
CA ALA A 660 8.49 -10.93 -21.42
C ALA A 660 9.03 -11.80 -22.55
N GLY A 661 8.86 -11.34 -23.80
CA GLY A 661 9.23 -12.08 -25.00
C GLY A 661 8.53 -13.43 -25.10
N GLY A 662 7.25 -13.51 -24.74
CA GLY A 662 6.47 -14.75 -24.73
C GLY A 662 6.61 -15.59 -23.45
N SER A 663 7.56 -15.30 -22.57
CA SER A 663 7.68 -15.97 -21.26
C SER A 663 6.68 -15.36 -20.29
N MET A 664 5.61 -16.09 -19.97
CA MET A 664 4.46 -15.59 -19.25
C MET A 664 4.42 -16.02 -17.78
N ASP A 665 3.82 -15.16 -16.93
CA ASP A 665 3.33 -15.51 -15.60
C ASP A 665 1.82 -15.27 -15.54
N LEU A 666 1.11 -16.21 -14.91
CA LEU A 666 -0.35 -16.20 -14.72
C LEU A 666 -0.71 -15.74 -13.32
N GLY A 667 -1.84 -15.06 -13.21
CA GLY A 667 -2.47 -14.68 -11.97
C GLY A 667 -3.28 -15.81 -11.35
N GLN A 668 -4.05 -15.46 -10.33
CA GLN A 668 -4.88 -16.37 -9.53
C GLN A 668 -5.90 -17.12 -10.38
N PRO A 669 -5.86 -18.46 -10.44
CA PRO A 669 -6.91 -19.27 -11.05
C PRO A 669 -8.12 -19.36 -10.12
N ARG A 670 -9.22 -19.97 -10.57
CA ARG A 670 -10.36 -20.26 -9.72
C ARG A 670 -9.93 -20.94 -8.42
N THR A 671 -10.30 -20.31 -7.29
CA THR A 671 -9.97 -20.79 -5.96
C THR A 671 -11.21 -20.75 -5.08
N LEU A 672 -11.56 -21.90 -4.52
CA LEU A 672 -12.74 -22.07 -3.67
C LEU A 672 -12.30 -22.32 -2.24
N TRP A 673 -12.75 -21.47 -1.31
CA TRP A 673 -12.46 -21.57 0.10
C TRP A 673 -13.70 -21.93 0.89
N ALA A 674 -13.54 -22.71 1.93
CA ALA A 674 -14.57 -22.99 2.92
C ALA A 674 -13.96 -23.02 4.32
N GLY A 675 -14.72 -22.60 5.32
CA GLY A 675 -14.31 -22.64 6.71
C GLY A 675 -15.29 -21.96 7.64
N PHE A 676 -14.81 -21.62 8.82
CA PHE A 676 -15.64 -21.10 9.89
C PHE A 676 -15.06 -19.79 10.42
N LYS A 677 -15.97 -18.89 10.77
CA LYS A 677 -15.69 -17.69 11.54
C LYS A 677 -16.40 -17.80 12.88
N LEU A 678 -15.67 -17.53 13.93
CA LEU A 678 -16.17 -17.45 15.31
C LEU A 678 -16.11 -15.99 15.76
N GLY A 679 -17.13 -15.52 16.44
CA GLY A 679 -17.17 -14.18 17.02
C GLY A 679 -17.99 -14.20 18.31
N LEU A 680 -17.45 -13.56 19.34
CA LEU A 680 -18.19 -13.19 20.55
C LEU A 680 -18.59 -11.73 20.39
N ASN A 681 -19.89 -11.45 20.48
CA ASN A 681 -20.42 -10.08 20.45
C ASN A 681 -20.70 -9.59 21.89
#